data_c093e499888ffb43da0ea9514e917776
#
_entry.id   c093e499888ffb43da0ea9514e917776
#
_cell.length_a   1.000
_cell.length_b   1.000
_cell.length_c   1.000
_cell.angle_alpha   90.00
_cell.angle_beta   90.00
_cell.angle_gamma   90.00
#
_symmetry.space_group_name_H-M   'P 1'
#
loop_
_entity.id
_entity.type
_entity.pdbx_description
1 polymer ?
#
loop_
_entity_poly.entity_id
_entity_poly.type
_entity_poly.pdbx_seq_one_letter_code
_entity_poly.pdbx_strand_id
1 'polypeptide(L)'
;MKKLSLWVGWLFCACAPAATPRLENASLIVEPDPARGAIHIREVSGPAAFIGLHAAAEIEEGGELRRIASLPSALSCRRQGDRELSCQGALGTQLDVEWNIRIDPDRPRQVLFSTEFGARSQGVRLRRLWPLRIAAGDDGAVVLGRDPAQARVLMNGSDELVDFFVDLIAGDRPLSDPASNLLLSDYSSYSNGSALALDLESGTAHLVGFLDFDWTVPLVAFGTDRQLARPIGDRLPFSDFLAEARFPWTVDVPAGARLSGGTALLVLAEPSAFTALEAYGDALGAYHAVHLPPAPLSGWDSWYTTKPPRTDLGAEYILDAAARLSETFGEYGLSSMQLDEGWQDAWGDWNPRDNFPNGMAPIAADIRRRGLVPELWLAPFCAIEESRLYREHADWFLPKGLYGQVLMPADMHALDPARAEVRDYAQELAARPASWGFGSLKLDFAYYMLLAEYPPHFERTPVRLYREALRAFRERLGDSVHFINISQCVPNYGLAQGFRIGLDTWPCWDGGEDCARLGYPGGGGISAQGIKPGVRMAARRYWMNGRVWFNHQDQVFFRDVSQDEATAFLSAAALSGGMVSLGEDVANLTPSQVDRFRRILPLTGRTARPLDLFTREFAEVWHVPLGESAVLGLFHWGHNRDLSQNPYRDMPDGVERRHAIDLGALGFSGPVLAFEFWGEEFLGEFAGGLEIALMPHSARVLRLRPRPGHPAILGDNRHILMGPGTLEDETWDASSRTLRVRVHTTRDFEHRLAVWVPPGAVPRAAALAGHFAPTLERLAETVVRARFIGADTGWHDFSLSFE
;
A
#
# COMPACT_ATOMS: atom_id res chain seq x y z
N MET A 1 -89.45 -12.81 34.17
CA MET A 1 -88.18 -13.47 34.39
C MET A 1 -87.42 -13.51 33.11
N LYS A 2 -86.55 -12.54 32.92
CA LYS A 2 -85.71 -12.39 31.73
C LYS A 2 -84.30 -12.75 32.09
N LYS A 3 -83.71 -13.74 31.41
CA LYS A 3 -82.30 -14.12 31.53
C LYS A 3 -81.45 -13.12 30.68
N LEU A 4 -80.50 -12.42 31.32
CA LEU A 4 -79.44 -11.71 30.65
C LEU A 4 -78.29 -12.66 30.37
N SER A 5 -77.93 -12.84 29.13
CA SER A 5 -76.69 -13.50 28.69
C SER A 5 -75.64 -12.45 28.42
N LEU A 6 -74.56 -12.48 29.19
CA LEU A 6 -73.34 -11.66 28.93
C LEU A 6 -72.53 -12.34 27.82
N TRP A 7 -72.28 -11.62 26.77
CA TRP A 7 -71.28 -11.93 25.75
C TRP A 7 -69.96 -11.25 26.18
N VAL A 8 -68.94 -12.07 26.49
CA VAL A 8 -67.55 -11.60 26.68
C VAL A 8 -66.88 -11.65 25.29
N GLY A 9 -66.72 -10.46 24.69
CA GLY A 9 -65.96 -10.34 23.44
C GLY A 9 -64.45 -10.37 23.73
N TRP A 10 -63.75 -11.40 23.26
CA TRP A 10 -62.31 -11.41 23.22
C TRP A 10 -61.86 -10.46 22.07
N LEU A 11 -61.32 -9.27 22.45
CA LEU A 11 -60.55 -8.45 21.54
C LEU A 11 -59.20 -9.15 21.30
N PHE A 12 -59.07 -9.86 20.21
CA PHE A 12 -57.77 -10.18 19.66
C PHE A 12 -57.17 -8.88 19.13
N CYS A 13 -56.32 -8.29 19.95
CA CYS A 13 -55.42 -7.26 19.49
C CYS A 13 -54.42 -7.96 18.54
N ALA A 14 -54.65 -7.93 17.24
CA ALA A 14 -53.68 -8.33 16.26
C ALA A 14 -52.55 -7.27 16.31
N CYS A 15 -51.50 -7.53 17.09
CA CYS A 15 -50.29 -6.81 16.97
C CYS A 15 -49.79 -6.93 15.51
N ALA A 16 -49.82 -5.86 14.76
CA ALA A 16 -49.11 -5.80 13.48
C ALA A 16 -47.67 -6.29 13.74
N PRO A 17 -47.13 -7.17 12.90
CA PRO A 17 -45.73 -7.58 13.05
C PRO A 17 -44.86 -6.29 13.13
N ALA A 18 -44.03 -6.20 14.16
CA ALA A 18 -43.12 -5.08 14.30
C ALA A 18 -42.29 -4.98 13.04
N ALA A 19 -42.22 -3.79 12.44
CA ALA A 19 -41.44 -3.57 11.22
C ALA A 19 -39.99 -4.02 11.48
N THR A 20 -39.41 -4.77 10.55
CA THR A 20 -38.03 -5.22 10.63
C THR A 20 -37.12 -3.99 10.81
N PRO A 21 -36.29 -3.95 11.85
CA PRO A 21 -35.44 -2.78 12.09
C PRO A 21 -34.45 -2.61 10.95
N ARG A 22 -34.27 -1.39 10.45
CA ARG A 22 -33.30 -1.04 9.40
C ARG A 22 -32.46 0.15 9.79
N LEU A 23 -31.28 0.29 9.18
CA LEU A 23 -30.49 1.52 9.22
C LEU A 23 -30.63 2.24 7.88
N GLU A 24 -30.68 3.55 7.95
CA GLU A 24 -30.76 4.39 6.74
C GLU A 24 -30.09 5.74 6.99
N ASN A 25 -29.39 6.22 5.97
CA ASN A 25 -28.88 7.58 5.89
C ASN A 25 -29.15 8.16 4.48
N ALA A 26 -28.57 9.30 4.15
CA ALA A 26 -28.76 9.94 2.84
C ALA A 26 -28.23 9.09 1.65
N SER A 27 -27.34 8.14 1.89
CA SER A 27 -26.67 7.37 0.84
C SER A 27 -27.05 5.90 0.81
N LEU A 28 -27.23 5.27 1.97
CA LEU A 28 -27.36 3.82 2.11
C LEU A 28 -28.57 3.39 2.97
N ILE A 29 -29.11 2.24 2.62
CA ILE A 29 -30.07 1.48 3.42
C ILE A 29 -29.47 0.12 3.74
N VAL A 30 -29.46 -0.26 5.03
CA VAL A 30 -29.12 -1.61 5.50
C VAL A 30 -30.38 -2.24 6.06
N GLU A 31 -30.82 -3.34 5.45
CA GLU A 31 -32.10 -3.98 5.74
C GLU A 31 -31.91 -5.49 5.95
N PRO A 32 -32.22 -5.99 7.17
CA PRO A 32 -32.28 -7.43 7.40
C PRO A 32 -33.43 -8.08 6.65
N ASP A 33 -33.19 -9.27 6.11
CA ASP A 33 -34.21 -10.17 5.55
C ASP A 33 -34.27 -11.47 6.37
N PRO A 34 -35.08 -11.52 7.43
CA PRO A 34 -35.22 -12.72 8.25
C PRO A 34 -35.76 -13.94 7.49
N ALA A 35 -36.54 -13.74 6.43
CA ALA A 35 -37.10 -14.84 5.63
C ALA A 35 -36.01 -15.60 4.88
N ARG A 36 -34.89 -14.94 4.57
CA ARG A 36 -33.71 -15.53 3.89
C ARG A 36 -32.50 -15.74 4.82
N GLY A 37 -32.58 -15.26 6.07
CA GLY A 37 -31.41 -15.26 6.96
C GLY A 37 -30.28 -14.37 6.47
N ALA A 38 -30.60 -13.25 5.81
CA ALA A 38 -29.66 -12.43 5.05
C ALA A 38 -29.81 -10.93 5.39
N ILE A 39 -28.87 -10.14 4.90
CA ILE A 39 -28.87 -8.67 4.99
C ILE A 39 -28.71 -8.09 3.59
N HIS A 40 -29.46 -7.03 3.30
CA HIS A 40 -29.33 -6.25 2.09
C HIS A 40 -28.70 -4.90 2.40
N ILE A 41 -27.77 -4.46 1.55
CA ILE A 41 -27.25 -3.10 1.57
C ILE A 41 -27.52 -2.48 0.21
N ARG A 42 -28.17 -1.32 0.17
CA ARG A 42 -28.55 -0.66 -1.08
C ARG A 42 -28.23 0.82 -1.06
N GLU A 43 -27.88 1.34 -2.20
CA GLU A 43 -27.82 2.80 -2.43
C GLU A 43 -29.25 3.39 -2.41
N VAL A 44 -29.42 4.58 -1.79
CA VAL A 44 -30.75 5.23 -1.68
C VAL A 44 -31.25 5.69 -3.05
N SER A 45 -30.38 6.29 -3.86
CA SER A 45 -30.74 6.94 -5.11
C SER A 45 -30.16 6.29 -6.37
N GLY A 46 -29.54 5.13 -6.24
CA GLY A 46 -28.88 4.41 -7.32
C GLY A 46 -29.16 2.90 -7.30
N PRO A 47 -28.67 2.19 -8.30
CA PRO A 47 -28.90 0.76 -8.43
C PRO A 47 -27.93 -0.11 -7.61
N ALA A 48 -26.86 0.49 -7.07
CA ALA A 48 -25.78 -0.27 -6.43
C ALA A 48 -26.25 -0.97 -5.15
N ALA A 49 -25.94 -2.26 -5.03
CA ALA A 49 -26.42 -3.07 -3.92
C ALA A 49 -25.56 -4.33 -3.68
N PHE A 50 -25.50 -4.74 -2.41
CA PHE A 50 -25.25 -6.12 -1.98
C PHE A 50 -26.59 -6.73 -1.55
N ILE A 51 -27.06 -7.73 -2.25
CA ILE A 51 -28.36 -8.39 -2.03
C ILE A 51 -28.09 -9.79 -1.50
N GLY A 52 -28.68 -10.15 -0.35
CA GLY A 52 -28.58 -11.51 0.17
C GLY A 52 -27.25 -11.83 0.85
N LEU A 53 -26.58 -10.85 1.48
CA LEU A 53 -25.42 -11.10 2.33
C LEU A 53 -25.79 -12.03 3.48
N HIS A 54 -25.12 -13.16 3.60
CA HIS A 54 -25.33 -14.13 4.67
C HIS A 54 -24.00 -14.64 5.23
N ALA A 55 -24.02 -15.24 6.43
CA ALA A 55 -22.88 -15.97 6.97
C ALA A 55 -22.92 -17.44 6.57
N ALA A 56 -21.75 -18.05 6.49
CA ALA A 56 -21.61 -19.48 6.27
C ALA A 56 -20.36 -20.02 6.98
N ALA A 57 -20.29 -21.36 7.10
CA ALA A 57 -19.11 -22.04 7.59
C ALA A 57 -18.92 -23.36 6.82
N GLU A 58 -17.69 -23.83 6.72
CA GLU A 58 -17.34 -25.16 6.25
C GLU A 58 -16.85 -25.98 7.43
N ILE A 59 -17.61 -27.05 7.72
CA ILE A 59 -17.38 -27.95 8.84
C ILE A 59 -17.03 -29.34 8.33
N GLU A 60 -16.29 -30.10 9.11
CA GLU A 60 -16.04 -31.52 8.83
C GLU A 60 -17.00 -32.39 9.65
N GLU A 61 -17.79 -33.22 8.97
CA GLU A 61 -18.77 -34.13 9.58
C GLU A 61 -18.61 -35.54 8.97
N GLY A 62 -18.28 -36.53 9.78
CA GLY A 62 -18.02 -37.88 9.28
C GLY A 62 -16.82 -38.05 8.36
N GLY A 63 -15.85 -37.15 8.41
CA GLY A 63 -14.65 -37.13 7.53
C GLY A 63 -14.86 -36.41 6.20
N GLU A 64 -16.02 -35.79 5.98
CA GLU A 64 -16.33 -35.01 4.79
C GLU A 64 -16.52 -33.53 5.14
N LEU A 65 -16.06 -32.61 4.26
CA LEU A 65 -16.29 -31.19 4.41
C LEU A 65 -17.70 -30.84 3.92
N ARG A 66 -18.44 -30.16 4.77
CA ARG A 66 -19.82 -29.73 4.50
C ARG A 66 -19.99 -28.23 4.79
N ARG A 67 -20.58 -27.51 3.84
CA ARG A 67 -20.97 -26.12 4.04
C ARG A 67 -22.30 -26.01 4.75
N ILE A 68 -22.36 -25.16 5.77
CA ILE A 68 -23.59 -24.73 6.46
C ILE A 68 -23.70 -23.20 6.32
N ALA A 69 -24.91 -22.71 6.13
CA ALA A 69 -25.20 -21.27 5.97
C ALA A 69 -26.28 -20.82 6.96
N SER A 70 -26.48 -19.50 7.04
CA SER A 70 -27.53 -18.89 7.87
C SER A 70 -28.89 -19.50 7.53
N LEU A 71 -29.61 -19.93 8.57
CA LEU A 71 -30.92 -20.54 8.40
C LEU A 71 -32.00 -19.47 8.17
N PRO A 72 -32.87 -19.63 7.17
CA PRO A 72 -34.07 -18.81 7.02
C PRO A 72 -34.89 -18.78 8.33
N SER A 73 -35.47 -17.62 8.64
CA SER A 73 -36.26 -17.35 9.83
C SER A 73 -35.53 -17.48 11.18
N ALA A 74 -34.22 -17.76 11.17
CA ALA A 74 -33.40 -17.76 12.39
C ALA A 74 -32.74 -16.39 12.67
N LEU A 75 -32.78 -15.46 11.71
CA LEU A 75 -32.20 -14.15 11.85
C LEU A 75 -33.12 -13.25 12.68
N SER A 76 -32.58 -12.74 13.78
CA SER A 76 -33.24 -11.76 14.66
C SER A 76 -32.35 -10.53 14.80
N CYS A 77 -32.88 -9.36 14.46
CA CYS A 77 -32.16 -8.11 14.53
C CYS A 77 -32.84 -7.12 15.48
N ARG A 78 -32.03 -6.36 16.19
CA ARG A 78 -32.47 -5.23 17.03
C ARG A 78 -31.64 -3.99 16.73
N ARG A 79 -32.30 -2.85 16.70
CA ARG A 79 -31.64 -1.55 16.54
C ARG A 79 -31.00 -1.12 17.86
N GLN A 80 -29.74 -0.70 17.80
CA GLN A 80 -29.00 -0.14 18.93
C GLN A 80 -28.68 1.34 18.63
N GLY A 81 -29.68 2.22 18.80
CA GLY A 81 -29.57 3.64 18.39
C GLY A 81 -29.85 3.86 16.90
N ASP A 82 -29.43 5.01 16.38
CA ASP A 82 -29.80 5.42 15.00
C ASP A 82 -28.92 4.83 13.91
N ARG A 83 -27.76 4.30 14.24
CA ARG A 83 -26.71 3.92 13.28
C ARG A 83 -26.18 2.49 13.44
N GLU A 84 -26.78 1.72 14.36
CA GLU A 84 -26.28 0.39 14.70
C GLU A 84 -27.40 -0.64 14.77
N LEU A 85 -27.15 -1.82 14.18
CA LEU A 85 -27.96 -3.02 14.29
C LEU A 85 -27.14 -4.16 14.89
N SER A 86 -27.71 -4.88 15.84
CA SER A 86 -27.21 -6.17 16.29
C SER A 86 -28.13 -7.26 15.76
N CYS A 87 -27.58 -8.18 14.98
CA CYS A 87 -28.29 -9.29 14.37
C CYS A 87 -27.72 -10.62 14.84
N GLN A 88 -28.57 -11.55 15.22
CA GLN A 88 -28.20 -12.91 15.62
C GLN A 88 -28.85 -13.90 14.71
N GLY A 89 -28.10 -14.93 14.28
CA GLY A 89 -28.55 -16.01 13.40
C GLY A 89 -27.96 -17.34 13.79
N ALA A 90 -28.40 -18.38 13.12
CA ALA A 90 -27.91 -19.75 13.31
C ALA A 90 -27.40 -20.31 11.99
N LEU A 91 -26.26 -21.01 12.02
CA LEU A 91 -25.70 -21.76 10.90
C LEU A 91 -25.85 -23.27 11.20
N GLY A 92 -26.81 -23.90 10.54
CA GLY A 92 -27.18 -25.26 10.89
C GLY A 92 -27.57 -25.40 12.37
N THR A 93 -27.24 -26.54 12.96
CA THR A 93 -27.40 -26.80 14.39
C THR A 93 -26.11 -26.60 15.18
N GLN A 94 -25.00 -26.29 14.52
CA GLN A 94 -23.65 -26.34 15.08
C GLN A 94 -23.13 -24.97 15.53
N LEU A 95 -23.45 -23.89 14.79
CA LEU A 95 -22.91 -22.55 15.06
C LEU A 95 -24.01 -21.49 15.19
N ASP A 96 -23.76 -20.51 16.02
CA ASP A 96 -24.45 -19.22 16.02
C ASP A 96 -23.56 -18.18 15.33
N VAL A 97 -24.18 -17.15 14.75
CA VAL A 97 -23.51 -15.97 14.23
C VAL A 97 -24.12 -14.71 14.83
N GLU A 98 -23.29 -13.76 15.17
CA GLU A 98 -23.70 -12.43 15.59
C GLU A 98 -23.00 -11.38 14.70
N TRP A 99 -23.79 -10.45 14.12
CA TRP A 99 -23.32 -9.30 13.42
C TRP A 99 -23.62 -8.02 14.20
N ASN A 100 -22.62 -7.20 14.38
CA ASN A 100 -22.79 -5.80 14.77
C ASN A 100 -22.51 -4.94 13.55
N ILE A 101 -23.58 -4.28 13.05
CA ILE A 101 -23.54 -3.53 11.77
C ILE A 101 -23.70 -2.07 12.09
N ARG A 102 -22.77 -1.23 11.60
CA ARG A 102 -22.77 0.20 11.85
C ARG A 102 -22.54 1.00 10.58
N ILE A 103 -23.38 2.02 10.33
CA ILE A 103 -23.11 3.03 9.29
C ILE A 103 -22.20 4.11 9.87
N ASP A 104 -21.12 4.44 9.15
CA ASP A 104 -20.18 5.47 9.56
C ASP A 104 -20.86 6.86 9.51
N PRO A 105 -20.80 7.68 10.57
CA PRO A 105 -21.43 8.99 10.61
C PRO A 105 -20.80 10.01 9.66
N ASP A 106 -19.50 9.95 9.50
CA ASP A 106 -18.72 10.92 8.74
C ASP A 106 -18.50 10.48 7.28
N ARG A 107 -18.70 9.17 7.04
CA ARG A 107 -18.51 8.53 5.72
C ARG A 107 -19.77 7.76 5.33
N PRO A 108 -20.80 8.45 4.80
CA PRO A 108 -22.15 7.89 4.67
C PRO A 108 -22.28 6.71 3.69
N ARG A 109 -21.24 6.41 2.91
CA ARG A 109 -21.17 5.24 2.01
C ARG A 109 -20.43 4.05 2.62
N GLN A 110 -20.10 4.10 3.92
CA GLN A 110 -19.35 3.06 4.63
C GLN A 110 -20.22 2.34 5.66
N VAL A 111 -20.11 1.01 5.66
CA VAL A 111 -20.76 0.11 6.62
C VAL A 111 -19.70 -0.79 7.22
N LEU A 112 -19.66 -0.84 8.56
CA LEU A 112 -18.81 -1.75 9.32
C LEU A 112 -19.62 -2.97 9.74
N PHE A 113 -19.05 -4.15 9.52
CA PHE A 113 -19.56 -5.45 10.00
C PHE A 113 -18.53 -6.06 10.94
N SER A 114 -18.86 -6.14 12.23
CA SER A 114 -18.11 -6.98 13.15
C SER A 114 -18.86 -8.29 13.32
N THR A 115 -18.20 -9.40 13.05
CA THR A 115 -18.82 -10.73 13.04
C THR A 115 -18.19 -11.60 14.10
N GLU A 116 -19.03 -12.32 14.83
CA GLU A 116 -18.63 -13.33 15.80
C GLU A 116 -19.41 -14.62 15.59
N PHE A 117 -18.72 -15.78 15.70
CA PHE A 117 -19.31 -17.11 15.63
C PHE A 117 -19.21 -17.81 16.98
N GLY A 118 -20.26 -18.50 17.39
CA GLY A 118 -20.31 -19.28 18.62
C GLY A 118 -20.56 -20.75 18.34
N ALA A 119 -19.68 -21.64 18.85
CA ALA A 119 -19.91 -23.08 18.78
C ALA A 119 -20.99 -23.51 19.79
N ARG A 120 -22.04 -24.22 19.33
CA ARG A 120 -23.12 -24.69 20.16
C ARG A 120 -22.70 -25.89 21.02
N SER A 121 -23.67 -26.57 21.61
CA SER A 121 -23.51 -27.55 22.70
C SER A 121 -22.68 -28.80 22.37
N GLN A 122 -22.31 -29.03 21.12
CA GLN A 122 -21.55 -30.24 20.69
C GLN A 122 -20.13 -29.94 20.19
N GLY A 123 -19.70 -28.69 20.17
CA GLY A 123 -18.44 -28.31 19.47
C GLY A 123 -18.54 -28.55 17.96
N VAL A 124 -17.51 -28.18 17.21
CA VAL A 124 -17.50 -28.33 15.76
C VAL A 124 -16.08 -28.50 15.22
N ARG A 125 -15.87 -29.32 14.19
CA ARG A 125 -14.65 -29.38 13.41
C ARG A 125 -14.76 -28.39 12.25
N LEU A 126 -13.98 -27.30 12.30
CA LEU A 126 -14.13 -26.14 11.46
C LEU A 126 -12.96 -25.98 10.48
N ARG A 127 -13.25 -25.68 9.21
CA ARG A 127 -12.26 -25.40 8.17
C ARG A 127 -12.26 -23.96 7.71
N ARG A 128 -13.44 -23.33 7.53
CA ARG A 128 -13.60 -21.98 7.02
C ARG A 128 -14.79 -21.28 7.66
N LEU A 129 -14.69 -19.96 7.80
CA LEU A 129 -15.80 -19.07 8.16
C LEU A 129 -15.97 -18.04 7.04
N TRP A 130 -17.21 -17.81 6.64
CA TRP A 130 -17.59 -16.69 5.77
C TRP A 130 -18.47 -15.73 6.59
N PRO A 131 -17.86 -14.66 7.14
CA PRO A 131 -18.62 -13.60 7.82
C PRO A 131 -19.66 -12.97 6.91
N LEU A 132 -19.30 -12.79 5.63
CA LEU A 132 -20.15 -12.21 4.59
C LEU A 132 -19.96 -13.02 3.29
N ARG A 133 -21.09 -13.47 2.73
CA ARG A 133 -21.10 -14.24 1.50
C ARG A 133 -22.33 -13.95 0.67
N ILE A 134 -22.17 -13.96 -0.64
CA ILE A 134 -23.20 -14.09 -1.65
C ILE A 134 -22.74 -15.23 -2.57
N ALA A 135 -23.59 -16.19 -2.86
CA ALA A 135 -23.25 -17.30 -3.73
C ALA A 135 -24.24 -17.41 -4.88
N ALA A 136 -23.73 -17.77 -6.05
CA ALA A 136 -24.55 -18.09 -7.21
C ALA A 136 -25.57 -19.16 -6.85
N GLY A 137 -26.85 -18.88 -7.13
CA GLY A 137 -27.95 -19.78 -6.81
C GLY A 137 -28.69 -19.56 -5.47
N ASP A 138 -28.14 -18.72 -4.58
CA ASP A 138 -28.77 -18.37 -3.30
C ASP A 138 -29.67 -17.11 -3.41
N ASP A 139 -30.10 -16.74 -4.61
CA ASP A 139 -30.84 -15.50 -4.92
C ASP A 139 -30.17 -14.20 -4.46
N GLY A 140 -28.85 -14.26 -4.25
CA GLY A 140 -28.01 -13.12 -3.90
C GLY A 140 -27.31 -12.52 -5.11
N ALA A 141 -26.89 -11.26 -4.99
CA ALA A 141 -26.18 -10.55 -6.07
C ALA A 141 -25.39 -9.34 -5.56
N VAL A 142 -24.30 -8.99 -6.23
CA VAL A 142 -23.65 -7.67 -6.08
C VAL A 142 -23.88 -6.85 -7.34
N VAL A 143 -24.63 -5.78 -7.22
CA VAL A 143 -24.92 -4.85 -8.34
C VAL A 143 -23.97 -3.68 -8.25
N LEU A 144 -23.15 -3.47 -9.27
CA LEU A 144 -22.24 -2.33 -9.39
C LEU A 144 -22.58 -1.53 -10.67
N GLY A 145 -22.12 -1.99 -11.82
CA GLY A 145 -22.40 -1.41 -13.13
C GLY A 145 -23.49 -2.15 -13.91
N ARG A 146 -23.40 -2.11 -15.23
CA ARG A 146 -24.31 -2.87 -16.11
C ARG A 146 -23.87 -4.30 -16.34
N ASP A 147 -22.57 -4.53 -16.52
CA ASP A 147 -22.00 -5.85 -16.77
C ASP A 147 -20.63 -5.97 -16.07
N PRO A 148 -20.41 -7.05 -15.29
CA PRO A 148 -19.11 -7.30 -14.66
C PRO A 148 -17.92 -7.37 -15.63
N ALA A 149 -18.12 -7.65 -16.92
CA ALA A 149 -17.08 -7.58 -17.94
C ALA A 149 -16.47 -6.17 -18.08
N GLN A 150 -17.24 -5.13 -17.76
CA GLN A 150 -16.77 -3.74 -17.71
C GLN A 150 -16.17 -3.36 -16.35
N ALA A 151 -16.24 -4.23 -15.37
CA ALA A 151 -15.63 -3.99 -14.07
C ALA A 151 -14.18 -4.47 -14.04
N ARG A 152 -13.39 -3.81 -13.17
CA ARG A 152 -12.03 -4.24 -12.78
C ARG A 152 -12.00 -4.47 -11.29
N VAL A 153 -11.42 -5.58 -10.89
CA VAL A 153 -11.24 -5.93 -9.49
C VAL A 153 -9.78 -5.79 -9.13
N LEU A 154 -9.46 -4.81 -8.30
CA LEU A 154 -8.12 -4.63 -7.72
C LEU A 154 -8.00 -5.55 -6.51
N MET A 155 -7.01 -6.45 -6.58
CA MET A 155 -6.67 -7.39 -5.53
C MET A 155 -5.38 -6.96 -4.83
N ASN A 156 -5.33 -7.09 -3.50
CA ASN A 156 -4.16 -6.76 -2.68
C ASN A 156 -3.32 -8.02 -2.36
N GLY A 157 -2.93 -8.74 -3.38
CA GLY A 157 -2.28 -10.04 -3.25
C GLY A 157 -3.25 -11.18 -3.58
N SER A 158 -2.74 -12.26 -4.13
CA SER A 158 -3.55 -13.37 -4.63
C SER A 158 -3.27 -14.70 -3.92
N ASP A 159 -2.36 -14.71 -2.95
CA ASP A 159 -1.99 -15.91 -2.19
C ASP A 159 -2.05 -15.63 -0.69
N GLU A 160 -2.57 -16.56 0.08
CA GLU A 160 -2.68 -16.47 1.55
C GLU A 160 -1.31 -16.29 2.23
N LEU A 161 -0.26 -16.81 1.63
CA LEU A 161 1.08 -16.87 2.21
C LEU A 161 2.08 -15.90 1.58
N VAL A 162 1.81 -15.46 0.32
CA VAL A 162 2.75 -14.60 -0.44
C VAL A 162 1.96 -13.51 -1.15
N ASP A 163 1.76 -12.37 -0.53
CA ASP A 163 0.99 -11.25 -1.09
C ASP A 163 1.85 -10.25 -1.90
N PHE A 164 2.93 -10.75 -2.51
CA PHE A 164 3.82 -9.91 -3.33
C PHE A 164 3.20 -9.42 -4.63
N PHE A 165 2.04 -9.95 -5.02
CA PHE A 165 1.40 -9.64 -6.28
C PHE A 165 0.07 -8.92 -6.07
N VAL A 166 0.04 -7.64 -6.39
CA VAL A 166 -1.21 -6.89 -6.53
C VAL A 166 -1.63 -6.97 -7.98
N ASP A 167 -2.82 -7.50 -8.24
CA ASP A 167 -3.32 -7.67 -9.60
C ASP A 167 -4.62 -6.90 -9.84
N LEU A 168 -4.94 -6.73 -11.12
CA LEU A 168 -6.16 -6.12 -11.60
C LEU A 168 -6.81 -7.10 -12.60
N ILE A 169 -7.92 -7.70 -12.20
CA ILE A 169 -8.62 -8.71 -13.00
C ILE A 169 -9.96 -8.19 -13.53
N ALA A 170 -10.44 -8.80 -14.61
CA ALA A 170 -11.79 -8.54 -15.13
C ALA A 170 -12.84 -9.12 -14.17
N GLY A 171 -13.96 -8.39 -13.96
CA GLY A 171 -15.01 -8.78 -13.02
C GLY A 171 -15.90 -9.94 -13.50
N ASP A 172 -15.81 -10.36 -14.77
CA ASP A 172 -16.60 -11.44 -15.33
C ASP A 172 -15.95 -12.83 -15.21
N ARG A 173 -14.97 -12.98 -14.32
CA ARG A 173 -14.37 -14.28 -14.01
C ARG A 173 -15.17 -15.02 -12.94
N PRO A 174 -15.42 -16.33 -13.09
CA PRO A 174 -15.95 -17.16 -12.01
C PRO A 174 -14.92 -17.28 -10.88
N LEU A 175 -15.37 -17.45 -9.64
CA LEU A 175 -14.50 -17.77 -8.53
C LEU A 175 -13.97 -19.20 -8.71
N SER A 176 -12.65 -19.36 -8.78
CA SER A 176 -11.98 -20.66 -8.68
C SER A 176 -11.74 -21.01 -7.20
N ASP A 177 -11.85 -22.27 -6.83
CA ASP A 177 -11.50 -22.69 -5.46
C ASP A 177 -9.97 -22.61 -5.30
N PRO A 178 -9.43 -21.77 -4.40
CA PRO A 178 -7.99 -21.67 -4.19
C PRO A 178 -7.36 -22.97 -3.65
N ALA A 179 -8.17 -23.90 -3.09
CA ALA A 179 -7.67 -25.20 -2.65
C ALA A 179 -7.12 -26.08 -3.79
N SER A 180 -7.44 -25.76 -5.05
CA SER A 180 -6.94 -26.49 -6.23
C SER A 180 -5.59 -26.02 -6.75
N ASN A 181 -5.08 -24.86 -6.29
CA ASN A 181 -3.87 -24.21 -6.82
C ASN A 181 -2.78 -24.15 -5.75
N LEU A 182 -2.03 -25.24 -5.61
CA LEU A 182 -0.94 -25.39 -4.66
C LEU A 182 0.35 -24.67 -5.09
N LEU A 183 0.43 -24.09 -6.26
CA LEU A 183 1.62 -23.44 -6.80
C LEU A 183 1.22 -22.22 -7.63
N LEU A 184 1.51 -21.06 -7.15
CA LEU A 184 1.86 -19.74 -7.75
C LEU A 184 1.49 -19.43 -9.24
N SER A 185 0.89 -20.30 -10.03
CA SER A 185 0.79 -20.16 -11.48
C SER A 185 -0.57 -19.79 -12.04
N ASP A 186 -1.65 -19.93 -11.26
CA ASP A 186 -2.97 -19.50 -11.73
C ASP A 186 -3.53 -18.46 -10.74
N TYR A 187 -3.66 -17.24 -11.24
CA TYR A 187 -4.21 -16.08 -10.53
C TYR A 187 -5.53 -16.46 -9.88
N SER A 188 -5.51 -16.69 -8.58
CA SER A 188 -6.74 -16.89 -7.82
C SER A 188 -7.58 -15.63 -7.93
N SER A 189 -8.89 -15.78 -7.97
CA SER A 189 -9.80 -14.63 -7.93
C SER A 189 -9.93 -14.03 -6.52
N TYR A 190 -9.09 -14.45 -5.59
CA TYR A 190 -9.11 -14.09 -4.17
C TYR A 190 -8.04 -13.08 -3.84
N SER A 191 -8.38 -12.11 -3.01
CA SER A 191 -7.52 -11.02 -2.58
C SER A 191 -7.29 -11.06 -1.08
N ASN A 192 -6.05 -10.88 -0.65
CA ASN A 192 -5.67 -10.81 0.74
C ASN A 192 -6.17 -9.52 1.40
N GLY A 193 -6.99 -9.67 2.42
CA GLY A 193 -7.48 -8.59 3.27
C GLY A 193 -8.50 -7.67 2.64
N SER A 194 -8.41 -7.34 1.36
CA SER A 194 -9.34 -6.41 0.70
C SER A 194 -9.41 -6.58 -0.80
N ALA A 195 -10.58 -6.30 -1.39
CA ALA A 195 -10.76 -6.18 -2.83
C ALA A 195 -11.62 -4.96 -3.17
N LEU A 196 -11.30 -4.29 -4.28
CA LEU A 196 -12.10 -3.20 -4.82
C LEU A 196 -12.57 -3.57 -6.22
N ALA A 197 -13.89 -3.53 -6.45
CA ALA A 197 -14.48 -3.63 -7.77
C ALA A 197 -14.87 -2.23 -8.27
N LEU A 198 -14.40 -1.86 -9.46
CA LEU A 198 -14.66 -0.60 -10.16
C LEU A 198 -15.39 -0.86 -11.47
N ASP A 199 -16.53 -0.23 -11.68
CA ASP A 199 -17.17 -0.13 -12.99
C ASP A 199 -16.49 0.97 -13.83
N LEU A 200 -15.88 0.59 -14.96
CA LEU A 200 -15.16 1.53 -15.81
C LEU A 200 -16.08 2.51 -16.56
N GLU A 201 -17.36 2.16 -16.77
CA GLU A 201 -18.31 3.01 -17.47
C GLU A 201 -18.76 4.19 -16.60
N SER A 202 -19.13 3.92 -15.35
CA SER A 202 -19.64 4.94 -14.42
C SER A 202 -18.58 5.54 -13.50
N GLY A 203 -17.42 4.88 -13.36
CA GLY A 203 -16.40 5.23 -12.36
C GLY A 203 -16.78 4.83 -10.92
N THR A 204 -17.94 4.18 -10.74
CA THR A 204 -18.44 3.79 -9.41
C THR A 204 -17.69 2.58 -8.87
N ALA A 205 -17.36 2.59 -7.58
CA ALA A 205 -16.61 1.53 -6.92
C ALA A 205 -17.32 0.93 -5.71
N HIS A 206 -17.12 -0.38 -5.51
CA HIS A 206 -17.34 -1.10 -4.26
C HIS A 206 -16.01 -1.58 -3.70
N LEU A 207 -15.79 -1.37 -2.42
CA LEU A 207 -14.65 -1.93 -1.72
C LEU A 207 -15.13 -2.74 -0.53
N VAL A 208 -14.54 -3.91 -0.33
CA VAL A 208 -14.65 -4.67 0.92
C VAL A 208 -13.24 -4.95 1.43
N GLY A 209 -13.00 -4.60 2.69
CA GLY A 209 -11.71 -4.78 3.33
C GLY A 209 -11.86 -5.07 4.82
N PHE A 210 -11.09 -6.04 5.30
CA PHE A 210 -11.00 -6.33 6.72
C PHE A 210 -10.10 -5.31 7.42
N LEU A 211 -10.44 -5.01 8.66
CA LEU A 211 -9.62 -4.20 9.56
C LEU A 211 -8.90 -5.05 10.61
N ASP A 212 -9.37 -6.27 10.87
CA ASP A 212 -8.87 -7.20 11.88
C ASP A 212 -8.16 -8.38 11.20
N PHE A 213 -6.95 -8.69 11.65
CA PHE A 213 -6.07 -9.73 11.11
C PHE A 213 -5.48 -10.63 12.20
N ASP A 214 -6.11 -10.69 13.36
CA ASP A 214 -5.51 -11.37 14.52
C ASP A 214 -5.65 -12.91 14.49
N TRP A 215 -6.49 -13.45 13.61
CA TRP A 215 -6.74 -14.89 13.54
C TRP A 215 -6.20 -15.55 12.27
N THR A 216 -6.52 -14.98 11.13
CA THR A 216 -6.19 -15.52 9.80
C THR A 216 -5.86 -14.35 8.88
N VAL A 217 -5.29 -14.64 7.70
CA VAL A 217 -5.32 -13.70 6.58
C VAL A 217 -6.70 -13.83 5.94
N PRO A 218 -7.59 -12.84 6.09
CA PRO A 218 -8.91 -12.91 5.49
C PRO A 218 -8.80 -12.74 3.97
N LEU A 219 -9.65 -13.45 3.25
CA LEU A 219 -9.74 -13.40 1.80
C LEU A 219 -11.01 -12.68 1.37
N VAL A 220 -10.92 -11.87 0.31
CA VAL A 220 -12.07 -11.18 -0.30
C VAL A 220 -12.07 -11.48 -1.79
N ALA A 221 -13.25 -11.79 -2.36
CA ALA A 221 -13.36 -12.03 -3.79
C ALA A 221 -14.69 -11.55 -4.34
N PHE A 222 -14.66 -11.07 -5.60
CA PHE A 222 -15.80 -10.79 -6.46
C PHE A 222 -15.69 -11.67 -7.69
N GLY A 223 -16.78 -12.34 -8.07
CA GLY A 223 -16.80 -13.21 -9.24
C GLY A 223 -18.14 -13.25 -9.94
N THR A 224 -18.13 -13.73 -11.19
CA THR A 224 -19.34 -13.88 -11.98
C THR A 224 -19.33 -15.23 -12.70
N ASP A 225 -20.26 -16.11 -12.32
CA ASP A 225 -20.64 -17.23 -13.15
C ASP A 225 -21.81 -16.79 -14.04
N ARG A 226 -21.52 -16.54 -15.33
CA ARG A 226 -22.51 -16.05 -16.29
C ARG A 226 -23.68 -17.00 -16.51
N GLN A 227 -23.54 -18.29 -16.20
CA GLN A 227 -24.61 -19.29 -16.33
C GLN A 227 -25.59 -19.20 -15.15
N LEU A 228 -25.11 -18.78 -13.99
CA LEU A 228 -25.88 -18.68 -12.76
C LEU A 228 -26.31 -17.25 -12.43
N ALA A 229 -25.60 -16.23 -12.96
CA ALA A 229 -25.94 -14.83 -12.77
C ALA A 229 -27.31 -14.50 -13.36
N ARG A 230 -28.20 -13.94 -12.56
CA ARG A 230 -29.56 -13.56 -12.97
C ARG A 230 -29.63 -12.04 -13.14
N PRO A 231 -30.04 -11.54 -14.32
CA PRO A 231 -30.20 -10.10 -14.53
C PRO A 231 -31.17 -9.46 -13.53
N ILE A 232 -30.83 -8.26 -13.07
CA ILE A 232 -31.69 -7.41 -12.23
C ILE A 232 -31.99 -6.15 -13.05
N GLY A 233 -33.20 -6.08 -13.62
CA GLY A 233 -33.56 -5.08 -14.62
C GLY A 233 -32.70 -5.21 -15.88
N ASP A 234 -31.96 -4.17 -16.25
CA ASP A 234 -31.05 -4.13 -17.40
C ASP A 234 -29.58 -4.45 -17.03
N ARG A 235 -29.34 -4.95 -15.82
CA ARG A 235 -28.00 -5.18 -15.24
C ARG A 235 -27.72 -6.65 -15.01
N LEU A 236 -26.53 -7.10 -15.41
CA LEU A 236 -25.96 -8.36 -14.98
C LEU A 236 -25.14 -8.10 -13.70
N PRO A 237 -25.45 -8.72 -12.56
CA PRO A 237 -24.67 -8.54 -11.34
C PRO A 237 -23.46 -9.48 -11.28
N PHE A 238 -22.52 -9.21 -10.36
CA PHE A 238 -21.66 -10.27 -9.83
C PHE A 238 -22.54 -11.32 -9.15
N SER A 239 -22.35 -12.59 -9.49
CA SER A 239 -23.11 -13.69 -8.92
C SER A 239 -22.55 -14.17 -7.59
N ASP A 240 -21.25 -13.93 -7.37
CA ASP A 240 -20.51 -14.40 -6.22
C ASP A 240 -19.73 -13.27 -5.56
N PHE A 241 -19.81 -13.26 -4.25
CA PHE A 241 -18.99 -12.44 -3.38
C PHE A 241 -18.68 -13.22 -2.11
N LEU A 242 -17.46 -13.15 -1.64
CA LEU A 242 -17.10 -13.71 -0.35
C LEU A 242 -16.09 -12.82 0.39
N ALA A 243 -16.24 -12.83 1.70
CA ALA A 243 -15.30 -12.40 2.69
C ALA A 243 -15.06 -13.59 3.62
N GLU A 244 -13.86 -14.16 3.60
CA GLU A 244 -13.55 -15.47 4.18
C GLU A 244 -12.45 -15.36 5.23
N ALA A 245 -12.61 -16.04 6.35
CA ALA A 245 -11.55 -16.37 7.30
C ALA A 245 -11.28 -17.88 7.23
N ARG A 246 -10.06 -18.27 6.82
CA ARG A 246 -9.69 -19.67 6.57
C ARG A 246 -8.65 -20.15 7.57
N PHE A 247 -8.83 -21.36 8.07
CA PHE A 247 -7.79 -22.06 8.79
C PHE A 247 -6.93 -22.89 7.82
N PRO A 248 -5.62 -22.99 8.01
CA PRO A 248 -4.76 -23.81 7.16
C PRO A 248 -5.14 -25.29 7.17
N TRP A 249 -5.79 -25.76 8.25
CA TRP A 249 -6.28 -27.12 8.49
C TRP A 249 -7.63 -27.09 9.20
N THR A 250 -8.30 -28.23 9.29
CA THR A 250 -9.50 -28.37 10.12
C THR A 250 -9.11 -28.30 11.61
N VAL A 251 -9.79 -27.47 12.37
CA VAL A 251 -9.57 -27.26 13.80
C VAL A 251 -10.78 -27.72 14.63
N ASP A 252 -10.51 -28.30 15.80
CA ASP A 252 -11.55 -28.65 16.76
C ASP A 252 -11.91 -27.43 17.60
N VAL A 253 -13.15 -26.96 17.48
CA VAL A 253 -13.69 -25.84 18.24
C VAL A 253 -14.61 -26.39 19.32
N PRO A 254 -14.27 -26.25 20.61
CA PRO A 254 -15.08 -26.80 21.70
C PRO A 254 -16.44 -26.12 21.83
N ALA A 255 -17.40 -26.82 22.42
CA ALA A 255 -18.71 -26.27 22.73
C ALA A 255 -18.58 -24.98 23.57
N GLY A 256 -19.34 -23.96 23.21
CA GLY A 256 -19.35 -22.65 23.88
C GLY A 256 -18.19 -21.74 23.51
N ALA A 257 -17.22 -22.18 22.73
CA ALA A 257 -16.14 -21.32 22.25
C ALA A 257 -16.68 -20.28 21.25
N ARG A 258 -16.07 -19.08 21.28
CA ARG A 258 -16.36 -17.99 20.37
C ARG A 258 -15.16 -17.73 19.45
N LEU A 259 -15.44 -17.39 18.22
CA LEU A 259 -14.47 -17.14 17.15
C LEU A 259 -14.78 -15.79 16.50
N SER A 260 -13.78 -14.94 16.36
CA SER A 260 -13.94 -13.73 15.56
C SER A 260 -14.03 -14.07 14.07
N GLY A 261 -15.06 -13.57 13.41
CA GLY A 261 -15.14 -13.53 11.94
C GLY A 261 -14.46 -12.29 11.35
N GLY A 262 -13.89 -11.45 12.21
CA GLY A 262 -13.25 -10.18 11.86
C GLY A 262 -14.21 -9.01 11.73
N THR A 263 -13.61 -7.83 11.57
CA THR A 263 -14.31 -6.57 11.28
C THR A 263 -14.06 -6.20 9.83
N ALA A 264 -15.10 -6.23 9.00
CA ALA A 264 -15.05 -5.84 7.61
C ALA A 264 -15.66 -4.45 7.40
N LEU A 265 -14.96 -3.60 6.62
CA LEU A 265 -15.45 -2.34 6.09
C LEU A 265 -15.97 -2.57 4.66
N LEU A 266 -17.23 -2.23 4.42
CA LEU A 266 -17.82 -2.18 3.09
C LEU A 266 -17.99 -0.73 2.68
N VAL A 267 -17.44 -0.35 1.53
CA VAL A 267 -17.67 0.93 0.85
C VAL A 267 -18.55 0.64 -0.36
N LEU A 268 -19.73 1.27 -0.41
CA LEU A 268 -20.71 1.02 -1.44
C LEU A 268 -20.91 2.24 -2.32
N ALA A 269 -20.92 2.03 -3.63
CA ALA A 269 -21.25 3.04 -4.62
C ALA A 269 -20.44 4.34 -4.48
N GLU A 270 -19.14 4.20 -4.15
CA GLU A 270 -18.25 5.36 -4.08
C GLU A 270 -17.96 5.88 -5.49
N PRO A 271 -18.17 7.18 -5.77
CA PRO A 271 -17.94 7.75 -7.11
C PRO A 271 -16.48 7.72 -7.58
N SER A 272 -15.53 7.45 -6.68
CA SER A 272 -14.11 7.40 -6.97
C SER A 272 -13.44 6.20 -6.30
N ALA A 273 -12.85 5.32 -7.09
CA ALA A 273 -12.05 4.21 -6.57
C ALA A 273 -10.87 4.68 -5.70
N PHE A 274 -10.28 5.83 -6.03
CA PHE A 274 -9.19 6.41 -5.23
C PHE A 274 -9.69 6.82 -3.84
N THR A 275 -10.86 7.46 -3.76
CA THR A 275 -11.48 7.82 -2.48
C THR A 275 -11.81 6.58 -1.64
N ALA A 276 -12.31 5.51 -2.27
CA ALA A 276 -12.60 4.24 -1.58
C ALA A 276 -11.34 3.60 -1.00
N LEU A 277 -10.25 3.52 -1.78
CA LEU A 277 -8.97 2.96 -1.34
C LEU A 277 -8.34 3.78 -0.22
N GLU A 278 -8.29 5.11 -0.38
CA GLU A 278 -7.74 6.01 0.63
C GLU A 278 -8.54 5.97 1.94
N ALA A 279 -9.86 5.90 1.85
CA ALA A 279 -10.72 5.75 3.01
C ALA A 279 -10.52 4.42 3.75
N TYR A 280 -10.25 3.35 3.01
CA TYR A 280 -9.88 2.07 3.62
C TYR A 280 -8.51 2.13 4.30
N GLY A 281 -7.52 2.77 3.66
CA GLY A 281 -6.21 3.03 4.26
C GLY A 281 -6.30 3.82 5.57
N ASP A 282 -7.11 4.90 5.58
CA ASP A 282 -7.38 5.70 6.78
C ASP A 282 -8.06 4.87 7.88
N ALA A 283 -9.03 4.01 7.51
CA ALA A 283 -9.71 3.13 8.46
C ALA A 283 -8.77 2.10 9.09
N LEU A 284 -7.87 1.51 8.30
CA LEU A 284 -6.80 0.63 8.80
C LEU A 284 -5.86 1.37 9.75
N GLY A 285 -5.40 2.56 9.35
CA GLY A 285 -4.54 3.40 10.19
C GLY A 285 -5.18 3.74 11.53
N ALA A 286 -6.46 4.10 11.51
CA ALA A 286 -7.22 4.41 12.73
C ALA A 286 -7.47 3.16 13.60
N TYR A 287 -7.85 2.03 12.98
CA TYR A 287 -8.14 0.78 13.69
C TYR A 287 -6.90 0.25 14.43
N HIS A 288 -5.74 0.33 13.79
CA HIS A 288 -4.47 -0.12 14.36
C HIS A 288 -3.69 0.95 15.11
N ALA A 289 -4.26 2.16 15.31
CA ALA A 289 -3.60 3.29 15.96
C ALA A 289 -2.19 3.55 15.40
N VAL A 290 -2.09 3.61 14.07
CA VAL A 290 -0.80 3.77 13.38
C VAL A 290 -0.18 5.13 13.68
N HIS A 291 1.09 5.13 14.10
CA HIS A 291 1.90 6.32 14.30
C HIS A 291 3.12 6.28 13.38
N LEU A 292 3.17 7.21 12.43
CA LEU A 292 4.26 7.33 11.47
C LEU A 292 5.18 8.51 11.81
N PRO A 293 6.49 8.43 11.47
CA PRO A 293 7.37 9.58 11.54
C PRO A 293 6.92 10.68 10.56
N PRO A 294 7.43 11.92 10.72
CA PRO A 294 6.99 13.06 9.89
C PRO A 294 7.26 12.89 8.40
N ALA A 295 8.29 12.13 8.03
CA ALA A 295 8.67 11.84 6.65
C ALA A 295 9.25 10.42 6.53
N PRO A 296 9.21 9.81 5.34
CA PRO A 296 9.85 8.54 5.08
C PRO A 296 11.38 8.68 5.11
N LEU A 297 12.08 7.58 5.41
CA LEU A 297 13.53 7.53 5.30
C LEU A 297 13.96 7.53 3.83
N SER A 298 14.99 8.34 3.53
CA SER A 298 15.77 8.25 2.30
C SER A 298 17.13 7.66 2.65
N GLY A 299 17.57 6.63 1.95
CA GLY A 299 18.71 5.89 2.40
C GLY A 299 19.65 5.38 1.32
N TRP A 300 20.59 4.61 1.79
CA TRP A 300 21.49 3.78 1.02
C TRP A 300 21.50 2.38 1.63
N ASP A 301 21.61 1.36 0.79
CA ASP A 301 21.58 -0.05 1.20
C ASP A 301 22.81 -0.79 0.64
N SER A 302 23.52 -1.50 1.50
CA SER A 302 24.75 -2.20 1.13
C SER A 302 24.53 -3.44 0.27
N TRP A 303 23.31 -4.06 0.27
CA TRP A 303 23.05 -5.31 -0.43
C TRP A 303 23.30 -5.22 -1.94
N TYR A 304 22.77 -4.17 -2.55
CA TYR A 304 22.76 -4.02 -4.00
C TYR A 304 23.99 -3.27 -4.57
N THR A 305 25.00 -2.93 -3.77
CA THR A 305 26.11 -2.09 -4.22
C THR A 305 27.02 -2.74 -5.25
N THR A 306 26.97 -4.05 -5.35
CA THR A 306 27.76 -4.85 -6.31
C THR A 306 26.91 -5.93 -6.97
N LYS A 307 27.49 -6.59 -7.98
CA LYS A 307 26.94 -7.77 -8.63
C LYS A 307 28.01 -8.88 -8.64
N PRO A 308 27.76 -10.06 -8.01
CA PRO A 308 26.57 -10.41 -7.21
C PRO A 308 26.40 -9.51 -5.98
N PRO A 309 25.25 -9.60 -5.29
CA PRO A 309 25.01 -8.87 -4.03
C PRO A 309 26.14 -9.08 -3.03
N ARG A 310 26.44 -8.03 -2.30
CA ARG A 310 27.56 -8.06 -1.34
C ARG A 310 27.14 -8.76 -0.06
N THR A 311 27.86 -9.84 0.29
CA THR A 311 27.65 -10.60 1.53
C THR A 311 28.90 -10.59 2.43
N ASP A 312 29.97 -9.90 2.03
CA ASP A 312 31.26 -9.83 2.72
C ASP A 312 31.53 -8.43 3.31
N LEU A 313 30.49 -7.81 3.87
CA LEU A 313 30.61 -6.48 4.48
C LEU A 313 31.70 -6.43 5.54
N GLY A 314 32.40 -5.29 5.59
CA GLY A 314 33.43 -5.02 6.60
C GLY A 314 33.40 -3.58 7.10
N ALA A 315 33.95 -3.35 8.27
CA ALA A 315 33.94 -2.05 8.93
C ALA A 315 34.56 -0.94 8.06
N GLU A 316 35.68 -1.20 7.39
CA GLU A 316 36.37 -0.23 6.55
C GLU A 316 35.47 0.26 5.39
N TYR A 317 34.86 -0.69 4.66
CA TYR A 317 33.95 -0.36 3.55
C TYR A 317 32.76 0.48 4.03
N ILE A 318 32.12 0.08 5.13
CA ILE A 318 30.94 0.78 5.67
C ILE A 318 31.29 2.19 6.13
N LEU A 319 32.45 2.39 6.78
CA LEU A 319 32.90 3.71 7.25
C LEU A 319 33.27 4.64 6.08
N ASP A 320 33.90 4.13 5.02
CA ASP A 320 34.19 4.89 3.79
C ASP A 320 32.86 5.28 3.07
N ALA A 321 31.95 4.32 2.93
CA ALA A 321 30.64 4.60 2.34
C ALA A 321 29.86 5.66 3.15
N ALA A 322 29.86 5.58 4.49
CA ALA A 322 29.21 6.58 5.35
C ALA A 322 29.81 7.98 5.18
N ALA A 323 31.13 8.08 5.04
CA ALA A 323 31.82 9.34 4.76
C ALA A 323 31.33 9.95 3.42
N ARG A 324 31.40 9.17 2.35
CA ARG A 324 30.98 9.60 1.00
C ARG A 324 29.52 9.96 0.93
N LEU A 325 28.63 9.17 1.54
CA LEU A 325 27.19 9.44 1.59
C LEU A 325 26.90 10.78 2.26
N SER A 326 27.48 11.03 3.43
CA SER A 326 27.30 12.27 4.16
C SER A 326 27.83 13.48 3.36
N GLU A 327 29.04 13.40 2.79
CA GLU A 327 29.63 14.44 1.97
C GLU A 327 28.83 14.71 0.69
N THR A 328 28.31 13.66 0.05
CA THR A 328 27.66 13.78 -1.25
C THR A 328 26.19 14.18 -1.13
N PHE A 329 25.45 13.61 -0.17
CA PHE A 329 23.99 13.71 -0.09
C PHE A 329 23.45 14.27 1.22
N GLY A 330 24.29 14.42 2.26
CA GLY A 330 23.82 14.83 3.60
C GLY A 330 23.11 16.19 3.59
N GLU A 331 23.65 17.21 2.95
CA GLU A 331 23.02 18.53 2.83
C GLU A 331 21.76 18.54 1.94
N TYR A 332 21.53 17.48 1.19
CA TYR A 332 20.34 17.30 0.35
C TYR A 332 19.21 16.57 1.09
N GLY A 333 19.48 16.04 2.27
CA GLY A 333 18.48 15.38 3.11
C GLY A 333 18.47 13.86 3.00
N LEU A 334 19.59 13.21 2.60
CA LEU A 334 19.77 11.78 2.82
C LEU A 334 19.72 11.53 4.32
N SER A 335 18.88 10.60 4.78
CA SER A 335 18.55 10.44 6.19
C SER A 335 19.05 9.14 6.82
N SER A 336 19.30 8.07 6.05
CA SER A 336 19.68 6.76 6.62
C SER A 336 20.74 6.01 5.83
N MET A 337 21.39 5.06 6.49
CA MET A 337 22.34 4.13 5.89
C MET A 337 22.10 2.74 6.45
N GLN A 338 21.77 1.79 5.58
CA GLN A 338 21.45 0.41 5.92
C GLN A 338 22.64 -0.51 5.69
N LEU A 339 22.98 -1.26 6.76
CA LEU A 339 23.83 -2.43 6.68
C LEU A 339 22.93 -3.64 6.50
N ASP A 340 22.90 -4.19 5.31
CA ASP A 340 22.13 -5.39 4.94
C ASP A 340 22.88 -6.66 5.36
N GLU A 341 22.42 -7.84 4.91
CA GLU A 341 23.03 -9.13 5.16
C GLU A 341 24.56 -9.11 4.88
N GLY A 342 25.34 -9.80 5.72
CA GLY A 342 26.78 -9.92 5.57
C GLY A 342 27.58 -9.36 6.74
N TRP A 343 26.95 -8.70 7.71
CA TRP A 343 27.58 -8.23 8.95
C TRP A 343 27.68 -9.33 10.03
N GLN A 344 26.74 -10.28 10.01
CA GLN A 344 26.58 -11.36 11.00
C GLN A 344 27.40 -12.61 10.64
N ASP A 345 27.77 -13.35 11.65
CA ASP A 345 28.49 -14.65 11.55
C ASP A 345 27.58 -15.74 10.94
N ALA A 346 26.38 -15.91 11.49
CA ALA A 346 25.41 -16.89 11.01
C ALA A 346 23.96 -16.43 11.28
N TRP A 347 23.03 -16.89 10.46
CA TRP A 347 21.61 -16.72 10.73
C TRP A 347 21.20 -17.58 11.91
N GLY A 348 20.76 -16.92 12.98
CA GLY A 348 20.46 -17.53 14.29
C GLY A 348 21.40 -17.07 15.39
N ASP A 349 22.68 -16.83 15.12
CA ASP A 349 23.63 -16.39 16.12
C ASP A 349 23.76 -14.87 16.23
N TRP A 350 23.74 -14.17 15.08
CA TRP A 350 23.68 -12.71 14.99
C TRP A 350 24.82 -11.98 15.69
N ASN A 351 26.05 -12.57 15.70
CA ASN A 351 27.22 -11.86 16.16
C ASN A 351 27.94 -11.17 15.00
N PRO A 352 28.63 -10.05 15.25
CA PRO A 352 29.47 -9.44 14.22
C PRO A 352 30.57 -10.39 13.74
N ARG A 353 30.81 -10.40 12.43
CA ARG A 353 31.94 -11.13 11.82
C ARG A 353 33.30 -10.54 12.23
N ASP A 354 34.39 -11.28 12.02
CA ASP A 354 35.76 -10.86 12.31
C ASP A 354 36.18 -9.57 11.60
N ASN A 355 35.58 -9.24 10.45
CA ASN A 355 35.81 -7.99 9.73
C ASN A 355 35.08 -6.75 10.34
N PHE A 356 34.39 -6.95 11.48
CA PHE A 356 33.96 -5.90 12.41
C PHE A 356 34.67 -6.06 13.78
N PRO A 357 35.99 -5.87 13.84
CA PRO A 357 36.79 -6.23 15.00
C PRO A 357 36.45 -5.48 16.29
N ASN A 358 35.81 -4.32 16.17
CA ASN A 358 35.35 -3.51 17.31
C ASN A 358 33.83 -3.63 17.56
N GLY A 359 33.18 -4.58 16.91
CA GLY A 359 31.71 -4.76 16.98
C GLY A 359 30.93 -3.68 16.23
N MET A 360 29.61 -3.66 16.44
CA MET A 360 28.68 -2.81 15.67
C MET A 360 28.49 -1.42 16.29
N ALA A 361 28.70 -1.24 17.57
CA ALA A 361 28.47 0.05 18.23
C ALA A 361 29.32 1.21 17.69
N PRO A 362 30.65 1.04 17.42
CA PRO A 362 31.45 2.09 16.79
C PRO A 362 30.98 2.45 15.37
N ILE A 363 30.46 1.47 14.60
CA ILE A 363 29.91 1.70 13.26
C ILE A 363 28.66 2.58 13.35
N ALA A 364 27.71 2.21 14.19
CA ALA A 364 26.50 3.01 14.40
C ALA A 364 26.81 4.42 14.91
N ALA A 365 27.80 4.56 15.81
CA ALA A 365 28.23 5.86 16.32
C ALA A 365 28.86 6.75 15.23
N ASP A 366 29.64 6.20 14.30
CA ASP A 366 30.22 6.94 13.20
C ASP A 366 29.17 7.43 12.22
N ILE A 367 28.26 6.54 11.79
CA ILE A 367 27.14 6.88 10.91
C ILE A 367 26.29 8.03 11.51
N ARG A 368 25.97 7.96 12.81
CA ARG A 368 25.23 9.02 13.52
C ARG A 368 25.99 10.36 13.56
N ARG A 369 27.29 10.35 13.81
CA ARG A 369 28.12 11.58 13.80
C ARG A 369 28.09 12.28 12.45
N ARG A 370 27.83 11.53 11.37
CA ARG A 370 27.71 12.05 10.01
C ARG A 370 26.31 12.53 9.68
N GLY A 371 25.38 12.50 10.63
CA GLY A 371 23.99 12.96 10.47
C GLY A 371 23.04 11.92 9.87
N LEU A 372 23.46 10.67 9.72
CA LEU A 372 22.63 9.59 9.16
C LEU A 372 22.09 8.68 10.28
N VAL A 373 20.90 8.11 10.07
CA VAL A 373 20.33 7.07 10.90
C VAL A 373 20.95 5.72 10.51
N PRO A 374 21.71 5.05 11.39
CA PRO A 374 22.19 3.73 11.09
C PRO A 374 21.05 2.71 11.14
N GLU A 375 20.92 1.93 10.09
CA GLU A 375 19.94 0.87 9.95
C GLU A 375 20.60 -0.49 9.85
N LEU A 376 20.05 -1.51 10.51
CA LEU A 376 20.57 -2.87 10.52
C LEU A 376 19.54 -3.86 9.98
N TRP A 377 19.99 -4.76 9.10
CA TRP A 377 19.20 -5.87 8.62
C TRP A 377 19.26 -7.06 9.61
N LEU A 378 18.13 -7.75 9.78
CA LEU A 378 17.99 -8.87 10.68
C LEU A 378 16.85 -9.82 10.24
N ALA A 379 17.07 -11.14 10.37
CA ALA A 379 16.05 -12.16 10.16
C ALA A 379 15.82 -12.98 11.46
N PRO A 380 15.13 -12.42 12.47
CA PRO A 380 15.19 -12.90 13.85
C PRO A 380 14.41 -14.19 14.12
N PHE A 381 13.57 -14.65 13.18
CA PHE A 381 12.67 -15.78 13.40
C PHE A 381 13.03 -17.01 12.58
N CYS A 382 14.27 -17.08 12.09
CA CYS A 382 14.80 -18.26 11.41
C CYS A 382 16.30 -18.44 11.68
N ALA A 383 16.79 -19.65 11.46
CA ALA A 383 18.19 -20.00 11.60
C ALA A 383 18.61 -21.08 10.60
N ILE A 384 19.90 -21.10 10.28
CA ILE A 384 20.52 -22.15 9.48
C ILE A 384 21.05 -23.29 10.37
N GLU A 385 21.17 -24.49 9.79
CA GLU A 385 21.62 -25.68 10.54
C GLU A 385 23.03 -25.54 11.13
N GLU A 386 23.90 -24.75 10.49
CA GLU A 386 25.27 -24.48 10.98
C GLU A 386 25.30 -23.52 12.16
N SER A 387 24.25 -22.80 12.50
CA SER A 387 24.20 -21.88 13.63
C SER A 387 24.33 -22.64 14.96
N ARG A 388 24.90 -21.98 15.96
CA ARG A 388 24.93 -22.51 17.32
C ARG A 388 23.50 -22.65 17.86
N LEU A 389 22.63 -21.67 17.56
CA LEU A 389 21.23 -21.69 17.99
C LEU A 389 20.52 -22.98 17.55
N TYR A 390 20.66 -23.37 16.27
CA TYR A 390 20.01 -24.58 15.78
C TYR A 390 20.62 -25.85 16.42
N ARG A 391 21.94 -25.93 16.53
CA ARG A 391 22.60 -27.10 17.11
C ARG A 391 22.31 -27.31 18.61
N GLU A 392 22.15 -26.22 19.38
CA GLU A 392 21.87 -26.28 20.82
C GLU A 392 20.38 -26.43 21.12
N HIS A 393 19.50 -25.95 20.24
CA HIS A 393 18.06 -25.83 20.46
C HIS A 393 17.21 -26.28 19.25
N ALA A 394 17.55 -27.45 18.67
CA ALA A 394 16.81 -27.99 17.52
C ALA A 394 15.31 -28.19 17.81
N ASP A 395 14.93 -28.34 19.07
CA ASP A 395 13.52 -28.43 19.50
C ASP A 395 12.76 -27.08 19.49
N TRP A 396 13.45 -25.97 19.25
CA TRP A 396 12.81 -24.64 19.11
C TRP A 396 12.25 -24.38 17.71
N PHE A 397 12.53 -25.26 16.76
CA PHE A 397 12.17 -25.04 15.36
C PHE A 397 10.96 -25.87 14.95
N LEU A 398 10.13 -25.24 14.10
CA LEU A 398 8.97 -25.89 13.51
C LEU A 398 9.36 -26.78 12.32
N PRO A 399 8.63 -27.87 12.08
CA PRO A 399 8.74 -28.61 10.83
C PRO A 399 8.41 -27.70 9.64
N LYS A 400 9.06 -27.93 8.51
CA LYS A 400 8.71 -27.25 7.27
C LYS A 400 7.35 -27.79 6.79
N GLY A 401 6.35 -26.95 6.74
CA GLY A 401 5.11 -27.26 6.05
C GLY A 401 5.31 -27.41 4.55
N LEU A 402 4.23 -27.77 3.83
CA LEU A 402 4.27 -27.97 2.38
C LEU A 402 4.91 -26.77 1.65
N TYR A 403 4.51 -25.57 1.99
CA TYR A 403 5.08 -24.33 1.41
C TYR A 403 6.51 -24.09 1.86
N GLY A 404 6.84 -24.40 3.11
CA GLY A 404 8.21 -24.28 3.63
C GLY A 404 9.20 -25.19 2.90
N GLN A 405 8.76 -26.39 2.48
CA GLN A 405 9.61 -27.30 1.70
C GLN A 405 9.96 -26.75 0.31
N VAL A 406 9.10 -25.87 -0.26
CA VAL A 406 9.28 -25.31 -1.59
C VAL A 406 9.95 -23.93 -1.54
N LEU A 407 9.59 -23.09 -0.57
CA LEU A 407 9.97 -21.67 -0.54
C LEU A 407 11.11 -21.34 0.40
N MET A 408 11.42 -22.21 1.38
CA MET A 408 12.55 -22.00 2.28
C MET A 408 13.80 -22.76 1.77
N PRO A 409 15.01 -22.17 1.90
CA PRO A 409 16.25 -22.91 1.68
C PRO A 409 16.31 -24.22 2.46
N ALA A 410 17.02 -25.22 1.94
CA ALA A 410 17.01 -26.56 2.53
C ALA A 410 17.51 -26.60 3.98
N ASP A 411 18.52 -25.79 4.29
CA ASP A 411 19.18 -25.64 5.57
C ASP A 411 18.54 -24.58 6.50
N MET A 412 17.49 -23.89 6.05
CA MET A 412 16.82 -22.84 6.81
C MET A 412 15.61 -23.39 7.57
N HIS A 413 15.46 -23.00 8.84
CA HIS A 413 14.38 -23.44 9.73
C HIS A 413 13.72 -22.26 10.42
N ALA A 414 12.38 -22.28 10.55
CA ALA A 414 11.61 -21.27 11.27
C ALA A 414 11.51 -21.61 12.77
N LEU A 415 11.70 -20.61 13.61
CA LEU A 415 11.48 -20.71 15.05
C LEU A 415 10.00 -20.82 15.39
N ASP A 416 9.67 -21.58 16.46
CA ASP A 416 8.32 -21.73 16.98
C ASP A 416 7.94 -20.57 17.92
N PRO A 417 7.16 -19.57 17.49
CA PRO A 417 6.78 -18.45 18.34
C PRO A 417 5.80 -18.80 19.48
N ALA A 418 5.25 -20.02 19.48
CA ALA A 418 4.42 -20.52 20.59
C ALA A 418 5.24 -20.83 21.84
N ARG A 419 6.57 -21.05 21.71
CA ARG A 419 7.47 -21.32 22.83
C ARG A 419 7.87 -20.04 23.56
N ALA A 420 7.90 -20.09 24.88
CA ALA A 420 8.34 -18.95 25.70
C ALA A 420 9.81 -18.61 25.45
N GLU A 421 10.67 -19.63 25.36
CA GLU A 421 12.09 -19.49 25.13
C GLU A 421 12.43 -18.80 23.80
N VAL A 422 11.65 -19.08 22.76
CA VAL A 422 11.79 -18.42 21.46
C VAL A 422 11.38 -16.94 21.55
N ARG A 423 10.30 -16.64 22.26
CA ARG A 423 9.89 -15.25 22.48
C ARG A 423 10.93 -14.47 23.29
N ASP A 424 11.50 -15.07 24.33
CA ASP A 424 12.55 -14.43 25.13
C ASP A 424 13.81 -14.18 24.28
N TYR A 425 14.22 -15.15 23.47
CA TYR A 425 15.30 -14.98 22.51
C TYR A 425 15.03 -13.85 21.50
N ALA A 426 13.86 -13.82 20.91
CA ALA A 426 13.50 -12.77 19.95
C ALA A 426 13.49 -11.37 20.60
N GLN A 427 13.01 -11.25 21.85
CA GLN A 427 13.04 -10.00 22.60
C GLN A 427 14.47 -9.56 22.98
N GLU A 428 15.33 -10.49 23.35
CA GLU A 428 16.74 -10.21 23.60
C GLU A 428 17.41 -9.70 22.31
N LEU A 429 17.14 -10.38 21.19
CA LEU A 429 17.66 -9.99 19.88
C LEU A 429 17.13 -8.62 19.44
N ALA A 430 15.87 -8.28 19.70
CA ALA A 430 15.30 -6.97 19.41
C ALA A 430 16.01 -5.82 20.16
N ALA A 431 16.48 -6.06 21.38
CA ALA A 431 17.19 -5.06 22.17
C ALA A 431 18.61 -4.77 21.67
N ARG A 432 19.22 -5.72 20.96
CA ARG A 432 20.64 -5.67 20.60
C ARG A 432 20.99 -4.53 19.66
N PRO A 433 20.29 -4.30 18.50
CA PRO A 433 20.55 -3.16 17.61
C PRO A 433 20.44 -1.82 18.31
N ALA A 434 19.39 -1.61 19.12
CA ALA A 434 19.21 -0.37 19.88
C ALA A 434 20.37 -0.16 20.88
N SER A 435 20.87 -1.22 21.55
CA SER A 435 22.01 -1.13 22.46
C SER A 435 23.32 -0.77 21.76
N TRP A 436 23.48 -1.15 20.52
CA TRP A 436 24.61 -0.75 19.66
C TRP A 436 24.48 0.66 19.10
N GLY A 437 23.27 1.24 19.18
CA GLY A 437 22.99 2.59 18.71
C GLY A 437 22.38 2.63 17.32
N PHE A 438 21.86 1.56 16.76
CA PHE A 438 21.06 1.63 15.53
C PHE A 438 19.72 2.32 15.80
N GLY A 439 19.32 3.17 14.87
CA GLY A 439 18.08 3.94 14.94
C GLY A 439 17.01 3.45 13.97
N SER A 440 17.32 2.44 13.15
CA SER A 440 16.38 1.76 12.26
C SER A 440 16.73 0.28 12.16
N LEU A 441 15.71 -0.56 11.94
CA LEU A 441 15.85 -2.00 11.76
C LEU A 441 15.01 -2.45 10.55
N LYS A 442 15.66 -3.13 9.60
CA LYS A 442 15.01 -3.88 8.52
C LYS A 442 14.86 -5.34 8.96
N LEU A 443 13.62 -5.79 9.14
CA LEU A 443 13.31 -7.16 9.50
C LEU A 443 12.91 -7.94 8.27
N ASP A 444 13.57 -9.08 8.05
CA ASP A 444 13.37 -9.94 6.89
C ASP A 444 12.93 -11.35 7.30
N PHE A 445 12.41 -12.11 6.35
CA PHE A 445 12.06 -13.53 6.43
C PHE A 445 11.16 -13.94 7.61
N ALA A 446 10.50 -13.00 8.28
CA ALA A 446 9.56 -13.34 9.36
C ALA A 446 8.40 -14.21 8.85
N TYR A 447 8.06 -14.11 7.57
CA TYR A 447 7.01 -14.92 6.94
C TYR A 447 7.33 -16.42 6.92
N TYR A 448 8.57 -16.84 7.16
CA TYR A 448 8.91 -18.25 7.32
C TYR A 448 8.13 -18.91 8.47
N MET A 449 7.76 -18.15 9.49
CA MET A 449 6.84 -18.63 10.52
C MET A 449 5.46 -19.02 9.94
N LEU A 450 4.99 -18.33 8.90
CA LEU A 450 3.69 -18.62 8.26
C LEU A 450 3.76 -19.84 7.33
N LEU A 451 4.97 -20.19 6.85
CA LEU A 451 5.23 -21.34 5.96
C LEU A 451 5.48 -22.65 6.70
N ALA A 452 5.68 -22.58 8.02
CA ALA A 452 5.97 -23.73 8.87
C ALA A 452 4.68 -24.52 9.20
N GLU A 453 4.86 -25.76 9.63
CA GLU A 453 3.76 -26.64 10.06
C GLU A 453 3.51 -26.48 11.57
N TYR A 454 2.27 -26.16 11.94
CA TYR A 454 1.83 -26.03 13.33
C TYR A 454 0.85 -27.13 13.69
N PRO A 455 0.81 -27.57 14.95
CA PRO A 455 -0.27 -28.40 15.45
C PRO A 455 -1.61 -27.68 15.31
N PRO A 456 -2.67 -28.35 14.77
CA PRO A 456 -3.99 -27.75 14.62
C PRO A 456 -4.56 -27.26 15.96
N HIS A 457 -4.84 -25.97 16.06
CA HIS A 457 -5.46 -25.37 17.24
C HIS A 457 -6.23 -24.11 16.87
N PHE A 458 -7.49 -24.00 17.29
CA PHE A 458 -8.37 -22.90 16.89
C PHE A 458 -7.96 -21.54 17.47
N GLU A 459 -7.24 -21.48 18.61
CA GLU A 459 -6.75 -20.25 19.20
C GLU A 459 -5.28 -19.93 18.87
N ARG A 460 -4.55 -20.85 18.26
CA ARG A 460 -3.12 -20.73 17.94
C ARG A 460 -2.88 -20.89 16.45
N THR A 461 -3.50 -20.02 15.67
CA THR A 461 -3.26 -19.99 14.23
C THR A 461 -1.85 -19.46 13.92
N PRO A 462 -1.24 -19.83 12.79
CA PRO A 462 0.06 -19.30 12.39
C PRO A 462 0.08 -17.77 12.36
N VAL A 463 -0.98 -17.13 11.83
CA VAL A 463 -1.11 -15.67 11.74
C VAL A 463 -1.14 -15.02 13.12
N ARG A 464 -1.90 -15.58 14.05
CA ARG A 464 -1.96 -15.07 15.42
C ARG A 464 -0.61 -15.14 16.11
N LEU A 465 0.06 -16.30 16.05
CA LEU A 465 1.37 -16.51 16.65
C LEU A 465 2.43 -15.59 16.03
N TYR A 466 2.39 -15.43 14.70
CA TYR A 466 3.22 -14.48 13.97
C TYR A 466 3.03 -13.05 14.50
N ARG A 467 1.79 -12.57 14.57
CA ARG A 467 1.49 -11.20 15.03
C ARG A 467 1.87 -10.98 16.49
N GLU A 468 1.63 -11.97 17.36
CA GLU A 468 2.02 -11.92 18.76
C GLU A 468 3.56 -11.83 18.91
N ALA A 469 4.31 -12.61 18.14
CA ALA A 469 5.77 -12.56 18.13
C ALA A 469 6.30 -11.21 17.65
N LEU A 470 5.74 -10.67 16.56
CA LEU A 470 6.16 -9.36 16.04
C LEU A 470 5.77 -8.20 16.97
N ARG A 471 4.60 -8.25 17.64
CA ARG A 471 4.26 -7.26 18.67
C ARG A 471 5.27 -7.26 19.82
N ALA A 472 5.57 -8.43 20.37
CA ALA A 472 6.54 -8.54 21.45
C ALA A 472 7.94 -8.07 21.02
N PHE A 473 8.36 -8.40 19.79
CA PHE A 473 9.60 -7.91 19.20
C PHE A 473 9.59 -6.37 19.06
N ARG A 474 8.53 -5.80 18.51
CA ARG A 474 8.35 -4.35 18.31
C ARG A 474 8.34 -3.58 19.63
N GLU A 475 7.59 -4.09 20.63
CA GLU A 475 7.52 -3.50 21.96
C GLU A 475 8.91 -3.47 22.62
N ARG A 476 9.68 -4.51 22.47
CA ARG A 476 11.04 -4.59 23.02
C ARG A 476 12.03 -3.70 22.28
N LEU A 477 11.88 -3.56 20.97
CA LEU A 477 12.67 -2.63 20.13
C LEU A 477 12.47 -1.17 20.55
N GLY A 478 11.25 -0.79 20.93
CA GLY A 478 10.87 0.53 21.39
C GLY A 478 10.59 1.52 20.24
N ASP A 479 9.91 2.63 20.57
CA ASP A 479 9.43 3.60 19.59
C ASP A 479 10.52 4.51 19.00
N SER A 480 11.69 4.55 19.63
CA SER A 480 12.83 5.35 19.14
C SER A 480 13.56 4.72 17.96
N VAL A 481 13.25 3.47 17.62
CA VAL A 481 13.84 2.74 16.49
C VAL A 481 12.80 2.60 15.39
N HIS A 482 13.11 3.06 14.19
CA HIS A 482 12.25 2.83 13.02
C HIS A 482 12.20 1.33 12.71
N PHE A 483 11.01 0.82 12.43
CA PHE A 483 10.82 -0.58 12.13
C PHE A 483 10.28 -0.77 10.71
N ILE A 484 11.10 -1.35 9.86
CA ILE A 484 10.80 -1.66 8.48
C ILE A 484 10.67 -3.18 8.36
N ASN A 485 9.56 -3.64 7.78
CA ASN A 485 9.33 -5.07 7.58
C ASN A 485 9.26 -5.39 6.08
N ILE A 486 9.94 -6.46 5.67
CA ILE A 486 9.91 -6.99 4.31
C ILE A 486 9.34 -8.41 4.28
N SER A 487 8.19 -8.55 4.91
CA SER A 487 7.43 -9.80 4.99
C SER A 487 6.12 -9.67 4.19
N GLN A 488 5.07 -10.37 4.58
CA GLN A 488 3.75 -10.23 3.93
C GLN A 488 3.00 -9.01 4.44
N CYS A 489 2.30 -8.28 3.55
CA CYS A 489 1.60 -7.04 3.92
C CYS A 489 0.53 -7.25 4.99
N VAL A 490 -0.43 -8.10 4.70
CA VAL A 490 -1.68 -8.15 5.45
C VAL A 490 -1.51 -8.44 6.94
N PRO A 491 -0.73 -9.44 7.39
CA PRO A 491 -0.57 -9.69 8.82
C PRO A 491 0.29 -8.62 9.53
N ASN A 492 0.83 -7.62 8.83
CA ASN A 492 1.70 -6.60 9.39
C ASN A 492 1.04 -5.24 9.65
N TYR A 493 -0.23 -5.07 9.33
CA TYR A 493 -0.92 -3.82 9.63
C TYR A 493 -0.83 -3.46 11.11
N GLY A 494 -0.38 -2.22 11.39
CA GLY A 494 -0.16 -1.69 12.73
C GLY A 494 1.14 -2.15 13.42
N LEU A 495 1.98 -2.94 12.77
CA LEU A 495 3.22 -3.45 13.35
C LEU A 495 4.49 -2.76 12.84
N ALA A 496 4.48 -2.22 11.63
CA ALA A 496 5.65 -1.61 10.99
C ALA A 496 5.39 -0.14 10.61
N GLN A 497 6.43 0.68 10.59
CA GLN A 497 6.41 2.08 10.15
C GLN A 497 6.83 2.23 8.69
N GLY A 498 7.66 1.30 8.19
CA GLY A 498 8.00 1.13 6.79
C GLY A 498 7.71 -0.29 6.35
N PHE A 499 7.26 -0.47 5.11
CA PHE A 499 6.93 -1.79 4.62
C PHE A 499 7.33 -1.99 3.16
N ARG A 500 8.04 -3.09 2.87
CA ARG A 500 8.39 -3.51 1.52
C ARG A 500 7.15 -3.99 0.78
N ILE A 501 6.74 -3.26 -0.23
CA ILE A 501 5.47 -3.48 -0.93
C ILE A 501 5.57 -4.40 -2.14
N GLY A 502 6.73 -4.92 -2.45
CA GLY A 502 6.98 -5.81 -3.59
C GLY A 502 8.20 -6.71 -3.35
N LEU A 503 8.52 -7.50 -4.36
CA LEU A 503 9.75 -8.30 -4.37
C LEU A 503 11.00 -7.42 -4.58
N ASP A 504 12.17 -8.05 -4.52
CA ASP A 504 13.44 -7.38 -4.77
C ASP A 504 13.44 -6.68 -6.13
N THR A 505 13.88 -5.43 -6.13
CA THR A 505 14.05 -4.66 -7.35
C THR A 505 15.49 -4.74 -7.80
N TRP A 506 15.71 -5.41 -8.92
CA TRP A 506 17.01 -5.47 -9.58
C TRP A 506 17.09 -4.42 -10.68
N PRO A 507 18.30 -3.97 -11.07
CA PRO A 507 18.49 -3.01 -12.16
C PRO A 507 18.27 -3.65 -13.54
N CYS A 508 17.10 -4.22 -13.74
CA CYS A 508 16.58 -4.74 -14.99
C CYS A 508 15.20 -4.13 -15.24
N TRP A 509 14.96 -3.68 -16.46
CA TRP A 509 13.79 -2.86 -16.76
C TRP A 509 12.47 -3.64 -16.66
N ASP A 510 12.33 -4.73 -17.45
CA ASP A 510 11.09 -5.49 -17.55
C ASP A 510 10.90 -6.55 -16.45
N GLY A 511 11.95 -6.92 -15.74
CA GLY A 511 11.93 -8.03 -14.77
C GLY A 511 12.13 -9.41 -15.48
N GLY A 512 11.94 -10.50 -14.72
CA GLY A 512 11.95 -11.86 -15.27
C GLY A 512 13.15 -12.20 -16.16
N GLU A 513 12.91 -12.44 -17.47
CA GLU A 513 13.95 -12.80 -18.44
C GLU A 513 15.01 -11.71 -18.63
N ASP A 514 14.65 -10.44 -18.48
CA ASP A 514 15.58 -9.31 -18.56
C ASP A 514 16.58 -9.37 -17.41
N CYS A 515 16.11 -9.63 -16.19
CA CYS A 515 16.98 -9.86 -15.03
C CYS A 515 17.90 -11.07 -15.24
N ALA A 516 17.38 -12.19 -15.77
CA ALA A 516 18.17 -13.38 -16.08
C ALA A 516 19.26 -13.10 -17.10
N ARG A 517 18.93 -12.39 -18.18
CA ARG A 517 19.88 -11.97 -19.23
C ARG A 517 21.02 -11.12 -18.68
N LEU A 518 20.74 -10.26 -17.72
CA LEU A 518 21.72 -9.44 -17.01
C LEU A 518 22.44 -10.20 -15.88
N GLY A 519 22.02 -11.45 -15.57
CA GLY A 519 22.61 -12.33 -14.57
C GLY A 519 22.28 -11.94 -13.14
N TYR A 520 21.11 -11.33 -12.91
CA TYR A 520 20.60 -11.06 -11.55
C TYR A 520 19.88 -12.27 -10.97
N PRO A 521 19.87 -12.45 -9.63
CA PRO A 521 19.11 -13.51 -8.97
C PRO A 521 17.61 -13.43 -9.28
N GLY A 522 16.90 -14.57 -9.25
CA GLY A 522 15.45 -14.60 -9.43
C GLY A 522 14.95 -14.44 -10.85
N GLY A 523 15.84 -14.35 -11.86
CA GLY A 523 15.48 -14.22 -13.26
C GLY A 523 14.76 -15.43 -13.88
N GLY A 524 14.74 -16.56 -13.20
CA GLY A 524 14.20 -17.83 -13.72
C GLY A 524 12.71 -18.05 -13.40
N GLY A 525 11.81 -17.11 -13.70
CA GLY A 525 10.37 -17.36 -13.63
C GLY A 525 9.54 -16.48 -12.71
N ILE A 526 10.15 -15.61 -11.89
CA ILE A 526 9.40 -14.62 -11.10
C ILE A 526 9.37 -13.30 -11.86
N SER A 527 8.36 -13.09 -12.67
CA SER A 527 8.15 -11.87 -13.47
C SER A 527 7.89 -10.59 -12.64
N ALA A 528 7.94 -10.70 -11.31
CA ALA A 528 7.66 -9.61 -10.39
C ALA A 528 8.89 -8.89 -9.84
N GLN A 529 10.11 -9.34 -10.15
CA GLN A 529 11.35 -8.65 -9.81
C GLN A 529 11.77 -7.71 -10.94
N GLY A 530 12.38 -6.56 -10.61
CA GLY A 530 12.81 -5.56 -11.56
C GLY A 530 12.09 -4.22 -11.41
N ILE A 531 12.47 -3.24 -12.25
CA ILE A 531 12.03 -1.85 -12.11
C ILE A 531 10.52 -1.70 -12.38
N LYS A 532 10.03 -2.10 -13.54
CA LYS A 532 8.61 -1.97 -13.88
C LYS A 532 7.69 -2.73 -12.92
N PRO A 533 7.97 -3.98 -12.53
CA PRO A 533 7.21 -4.67 -11.49
C PRO A 533 7.17 -3.90 -10.16
N GLY A 534 8.31 -3.36 -9.72
CA GLY A 534 8.38 -2.53 -8.50
C GLY A 534 7.49 -1.29 -8.57
N VAL A 535 7.55 -0.55 -9.68
CA VAL A 535 6.70 0.62 -9.94
C VAL A 535 5.22 0.24 -9.99
N ARG A 536 4.86 -0.90 -10.58
CA ARG A 536 3.48 -1.43 -10.57
C ARG A 536 2.97 -1.64 -9.14
N MET A 537 3.79 -2.22 -8.26
CA MET A 537 3.43 -2.39 -6.86
C MET A 537 3.25 -1.03 -6.15
N ALA A 538 4.15 -0.08 -6.37
CA ALA A 538 4.04 1.27 -5.82
C ALA A 538 2.74 1.97 -6.25
N ALA A 539 2.36 1.86 -7.53
CA ALA A 539 1.12 2.41 -8.04
C ALA A 539 -0.11 1.74 -7.43
N ARG A 540 -0.16 0.41 -7.38
CA ARG A 540 -1.34 -0.34 -6.90
C ARG A 540 -1.52 -0.30 -5.39
N ARG A 541 -0.46 -0.03 -4.62
CA ARG A 541 -0.44 0.13 -3.16
C ARG A 541 -0.25 1.58 -2.70
N TYR A 542 -0.40 2.58 -3.60
CA TYR A 542 -0.21 4.00 -3.28
C TYR A 542 -1.03 4.44 -2.06
N TRP A 543 -2.25 3.88 -1.89
CA TRP A 543 -3.20 4.21 -0.85
C TRP A 543 -2.75 3.81 0.57
N MET A 544 -1.77 2.92 0.69
CA MET A 544 -1.17 2.53 1.97
C MET A 544 -0.16 3.55 2.47
N ASN A 545 0.53 4.25 1.53
CA ASN A 545 1.61 5.15 1.85
C ASN A 545 1.16 6.33 2.70
N GLY A 546 1.82 6.56 3.84
CA GLY A 546 1.49 7.63 4.78
C GLY A 546 0.19 7.44 5.57
N ARG A 547 -0.51 6.31 5.40
CA ARG A 547 -1.75 5.95 6.14
C ARG A 547 -1.57 4.74 7.03
N VAL A 548 -0.94 3.72 6.51
CA VAL A 548 -0.72 2.43 7.20
C VAL A 548 0.75 2.27 7.58
N TRP A 549 1.63 2.67 6.70
CA TRP A 549 3.10 2.74 6.80
C TRP A 549 3.64 3.65 5.71
N PHE A 550 4.96 3.82 5.64
CA PHE A 550 5.61 4.30 4.44
C PHE A 550 5.96 3.11 3.53
N ASN A 551 5.49 3.16 2.29
CA ASN A 551 5.80 2.15 1.30
C ASN A 551 7.30 2.17 0.98
N HIS A 552 7.92 1.00 0.92
CA HIS A 552 9.28 0.81 0.47
C HIS A 552 9.26 -0.04 -0.80
N GLN A 553 9.57 0.57 -1.94
CA GLN A 553 9.58 -0.12 -3.23
C GLN A 553 10.92 -0.79 -3.56
N ASP A 554 11.84 -0.84 -2.59
CA ASP A 554 13.21 -1.28 -2.70
C ASP A 554 14.18 -0.17 -3.20
N GLN A 555 15.30 -0.53 -3.81
CA GLN A 555 16.36 0.40 -4.19
C GLN A 555 16.13 1.01 -5.56
N VAL A 556 16.75 2.17 -5.76
CA VAL A 556 16.89 2.80 -7.08
C VAL A 556 18.31 2.64 -7.60
N PHE A 557 18.43 2.52 -8.93
CA PHE A 557 19.67 2.18 -9.61
C PHE A 557 19.97 3.11 -10.79
N PHE A 558 21.26 3.13 -11.15
CA PHE A 558 21.78 3.79 -12.36
C PHE A 558 22.52 2.83 -13.29
N ARG A 559 23.03 1.70 -12.76
CA ARG A 559 23.71 0.70 -13.55
C ARG A 559 22.72 -0.17 -14.34
N ASP A 560 23.18 -0.75 -15.43
CA ASP A 560 22.45 -1.68 -16.32
C ASP A 560 21.13 -1.12 -16.88
N VAL A 561 20.90 0.18 -16.76
CA VAL A 561 19.78 0.92 -17.34
C VAL A 561 20.27 2.17 -18.06
N SER A 562 19.50 2.64 -19.03
CA SER A 562 19.77 3.90 -19.70
C SER A 562 19.54 5.10 -18.78
N GLN A 563 20.03 6.27 -19.16
CA GLN A 563 19.81 7.50 -18.41
C GLN A 563 18.32 7.87 -18.34
N ASP A 564 17.56 7.62 -19.40
CA ASP A 564 16.12 7.91 -19.45
C ASP A 564 15.33 6.94 -18.56
N GLU A 565 15.67 5.65 -18.57
CA GLU A 565 15.11 4.66 -17.65
C GLU A 565 15.40 4.99 -16.18
N ALA A 566 16.64 5.33 -15.85
CA ALA A 566 17.00 5.77 -14.50
C ALA A 566 16.22 7.04 -14.08
N THR A 567 16.03 8.00 -15.00
CA THR A 567 15.23 9.20 -14.74
C THR A 567 13.76 8.88 -14.52
N ALA A 568 13.19 7.97 -15.32
CA ALA A 568 11.81 7.51 -15.17
C ALA A 568 11.62 6.78 -13.82
N PHE A 569 12.54 5.90 -13.47
CA PHE A 569 12.51 5.17 -12.22
C PHE A 569 12.61 6.09 -10.99
N LEU A 570 13.60 7.00 -10.97
CA LEU A 570 13.75 8.00 -9.91
C LEU A 570 12.52 8.89 -9.76
N SER A 571 11.91 9.28 -10.89
CA SER A 571 10.69 10.10 -10.87
C SER A 571 9.52 9.35 -10.25
N ALA A 572 9.30 8.08 -10.63
CA ALA A 572 8.26 7.25 -10.05
C ALA A 572 8.49 6.99 -8.55
N ALA A 573 9.74 6.67 -8.17
CA ALA A 573 10.13 6.46 -6.79
C ALA A 573 9.83 7.69 -5.91
N ALA A 574 10.25 8.87 -6.34
CA ALA A 574 10.01 10.12 -5.61
C ALA A 574 8.52 10.49 -5.54
N LEU A 575 7.77 10.33 -6.64
CA LEU A 575 6.35 10.65 -6.70
C LEU A 575 5.48 9.64 -5.96
N SER A 576 5.96 8.39 -5.74
CA SER A 576 5.27 7.41 -4.89
C SER A 576 5.14 7.89 -3.43
N GLY A 577 6.00 8.81 -3.01
CA GLY A 577 6.00 9.42 -1.67
C GLY A 577 6.48 8.50 -0.56
N GLY A 578 6.92 7.29 -0.89
CA GLY A 578 7.41 6.31 0.06
C GLY A 578 8.91 6.45 0.36
N MET A 579 9.48 5.42 0.97
CA MET A 579 10.92 5.30 1.23
C MET A 579 11.67 5.05 -0.07
N VAL A 580 12.86 5.64 -0.19
CA VAL A 580 13.76 5.45 -1.34
C VAL A 580 15.17 5.20 -0.83
N SER A 581 15.78 4.10 -1.26
CA SER A 581 17.17 3.75 -0.97
C SER A 581 17.98 3.66 -2.26
N LEU A 582 19.24 4.16 -2.23
CA LEU A 582 20.18 4.05 -3.34
C LEU A 582 20.90 2.70 -3.26
N GLY A 583 20.83 1.91 -4.32
CA GLY A 583 21.46 0.58 -4.43
C GLY A 583 22.77 0.61 -5.23
N GLU A 584 23.57 1.67 -5.11
CA GLU A 584 24.83 1.85 -5.85
C GLU A 584 26.03 1.99 -4.90
N ASP A 585 27.19 1.56 -5.34
CA ASP A 585 28.43 1.93 -4.68
C ASP A 585 28.71 3.43 -4.93
N VAL A 586 28.66 4.22 -3.87
CA VAL A 586 28.76 5.69 -3.93
C VAL A 586 30.08 6.14 -4.55
N ALA A 587 31.16 5.33 -4.41
CA ALA A 587 32.48 5.63 -5.00
C ALA A 587 32.46 5.62 -6.54
N ASN A 588 31.48 4.94 -7.13
CA ASN A 588 31.39 4.73 -8.58
C ASN A 588 30.38 5.65 -9.28
N LEU A 589 29.68 6.52 -8.54
CA LEU A 589 28.67 7.40 -9.11
C LEU A 589 29.29 8.52 -9.96
N THR A 590 28.76 8.72 -11.15
CA THR A 590 29.10 9.86 -11.98
C THR A 590 28.47 11.15 -11.46
N PRO A 591 29.03 12.35 -11.77
CA PRO A 591 28.42 13.62 -11.37
C PRO A 591 26.94 13.77 -11.79
N SER A 592 26.57 13.26 -12.97
CA SER A 592 25.19 13.30 -13.46
C SER A 592 24.24 12.41 -12.65
N GLN A 593 24.70 11.25 -12.20
CA GLN A 593 23.90 10.34 -11.33
C GLN A 593 23.72 10.95 -9.93
N VAL A 594 24.80 11.52 -9.39
CA VAL A 594 24.76 12.27 -8.13
C VAL A 594 23.75 13.42 -8.21
N ASP A 595 23.80 14.25 -9.25
CA ASP A 595 22.87 15.37 -9.45
C ASP A 595 21.41 14.88 -9.50
N ARG A 596 21.12 13.82 -10.24
CA ARG A 596 19.76 13.26 -10.32
C ARG A 596 19.23 12.78 -8.98
N PHE A 597 20.03 12.04 -8.22
CA PHE A 597 19.60 11.54 -6.91
C PHE A 597 19.40 12.68 -5.89
N ARG A 598 20.26 13.70 -5.91
CA ARG A 598 20.11 14.89 -5.06
C ARG A 598 18.77 15.61 -5.27
N ARG A 599 18.28 15.63 -6.52
CA ARG A 599 17.08 16.38 -6.91
C ARG A 599 15.75 15.71 -6.50
N ILE A 600 15.80 14.49 -5.99
CA ILE A 600 14.63 13.84 -5.37
C ILE A 600 14.63 13.94 -3.84
N LEU A 601 15.71 14.44 -3.23
CA LEU A 601 15.89 14.60 -1.79
C LEU A 601 15.57 16.03 -1.31
N PRO A 602 15.05 16.23 -0.08
CA PRO A 602 14.58 15.22 0.86
C PRO A 602 13.23 14.60 0.42
N LEU A 603 12.93 13.40 0.87
CA LEU A 603 11.61 12.80 0.65
C LEU A 603 10.55 13.53 1.48
N THR A 604 9.41 13.84 0.86
CA THR A 604 8.35 14.65 1.50
C THR A 604 7.17 13.85 2.03
N GLY A 605 7.10 12.55 1.70
CA GLY A 605 5.94 11.70 2.02
C GLY A 605 4.68 12.00 1.19
N ARG A 606 4.74 12.96 0.24
CA ARG A 606 3.60 13.28 -0.62
C ARG A 606 3.43 12.25 -1.70
N THR A 607 2.29 11.58 -1.69
CA THR A 607 1.97 10.44 -2.55
C THR A 607 1.18 10.88 -3.77
N ALA A 608 1.64 10.50 -4.96
CA ALA A 608 0.87 10.67 -6.18
C ALA A 608 -0.29 9.67 -6.29
N ARG A 609 -1.41 10.10 -6.84
CA ARG A 609 -2.46 9.21 -7.35
C ARG A 609 -2.10 8.77 -8.77
N PRO A 610 -1.97 7.47 -9.05
CA PRO A 610 -1.77 6.93 -10.41
C PRO A 610 -3.11 6.92 -11.14
N LEU A 611 -3.42 7.98 -11.90
CA LEU A 611 -4.76 8.27 -12.42
C LEU A 611 -5.31 7.20 -13.36
N ASP A 612 -4.44 6.52 -14.09
CA ASP A 612 -4.77 5.44 -15.03
C ASP A 612 -4.56 4.02 -14.45
N LEU A 613 -4.50 3.90 -13.12
CA LEU A 613 -4.29 2.64 -12.38
C LEU A 613 -5.17 1.49 -12.84
N PHE A 614 -6.45 1.78 -13.15
CA PHE A 614 -7.43 0.76 -13.52
C PHE A 614 -7.50 0.48 -15.02
N THR A 615 -6.74 1.24 -15.82
CA THR A 615 -6.76 1.14 -17.29
C THR A 615 -5.39 0.83 -17.89
N ARG A 616 -4.33 0.83 -17.09
CA ARG A 616 -2.96 0.49 -17.52
C ARG A 616 -2.33 -0.55 -16.58
N GLU A 617 -1.57 -1.46 -17.14
CA GLU A 617 -0.80 -2.42 -16.32
C GLU A 617 0.26 -1.69 -15.50
N PHE A 618 1.00 -0.79 -16.15
CA PHE A 618 1.93 0.15 -15.51
C PHE A 618 1.36 1.54 -15.65
N ALA A 619 0.97 2.16 -14.55
CA ALA A 619 0.37 3.49 -14.57
C ALA A 619 1.34 4.53 -15.15
N GLU A 620 0.85 5.31 -16.12
CA GLU A 620 1.63 6.29 -16.88
C GLU A 620 1.38 7.74 -16.47
N VAL A 621 0.31 8.00 -15.71
CA VAL A 621 -0.10 9.35 -15.31
C VAL A 621 -0.22 9.43 -13.79
N TRP A 622 0.72 10.12 -13.15
CA TRP A 622 0.82 10.23 -11.71
C TRP A 622 0.60 11.68 -11.27
N HIS A 623 -0.35 11.94 -10.38
CA HIS A 623 -0.80 13.27 -9.97
C HIS A 623 -0.58 13.51 -8.47
N VAL A 624 0.20 14.53 -8.14
CA VAL A 624 0.40 15.04 -6.77
C VAL A 624 -0.32 16.39 -6.65
N PRO A 625 -1.44 16.50 -5.93
CA PRO A 625 -2.08 17.80 -5.70
C PRO A 625 -1.26 18.66 -4.74
N LEU A 626 -1.10 19.96 -5.04
CA LEU A 626 -0.35 20.94 -4.24
C LEU A 626 -1.18 22.22 -4.02
N GLY A 627 -2.33 22.08 -3.37
CA GLY A 627 -3.30 23.18 -3.23
C GLY A 627 -3.92 23.55 -4.59
N GLU A 628 -3.72 24.81 -5.03
CA GLU A 628 -4.19 25.25 -6.34
C GLU A 628 -3.31 24.79 -7.51
N SER A 629 -2.10 24.28 -7.24
CA SER A 629 -1.16 23.73 -8.22
C SER A 629 -1.06 22.22 -8.12
N ALA A 630 -0.35 21.58 -9.06
CA ALA A 630 -0.11 20.15 -9.04
C ALA A 630 1.28 19.82 -9.62
N VAL A 631 1.79 18.63 -9.25
CA VAL A 631 2.87 17.98 -10.00
C VAL A 631 2.30 16.76 -10.73
N LEU A 632 2.63 16.65 -12.00
CA LEU A 632 2.21 15.57 -12.86
C LEU A 632 3.42 14.80 -13.37
N GLY A 633 3.55 13.52 -13.00
CA GLY A 633 4.49 12.59 -13.60
C GLY A 633 3.86 11.91 -14.79
N LEU A 634 4.51 11.98 -15.94
CA LEU A 634 4.13 11.30 -17.18
C LEU A 634 5.20 10.31 -17.56
N PHE A 635 4.81 9.08 -17.86
CA PHE A 635 5.72 7.96 -18.08
C PHE A 635 5.39 7.22 -19.37
N HIS A 636 6.42 6.74 -20.04
CA HIS A 636 6.32 5.74 -21.09
C HIS A 636 7.17 4.54 -20.72
N TRP A 637 6.53 3.50 -20.17
CA TRP A 637 7.21 2.31 -19.65
C TRP A 637 7.68 1.32 -20.73
N GLY A 638 7.64 1.69 -22.01
CA GLY A 638 7.86 0.77 -23.12
C GLY A 638 6.61 -0.07 -23.38
N HIS A 639 6.77 -1.39 -23.46
CA HIS A 639 5.63 -2.30 -23.52
C HIS A 639 4.72 -2.12 -22.30
N ASN A 640 3.40 -2.01 -22.55
CA ASN A 640 2.37 -1.87 -21.53
C ASN A 640 1.10 -2.58 -22.00
N ARG A 641 0.10 -2.74 -21.13
CA ARG A 641 -1.21 -3.26 -21.51
C ARG A 641 -2.31 -2.26 -21.20
N ASP A 642 -3.24 -2.11 -22.13
CA ASP A 642 -4.50 -1.41 -21.92
C ASP A 642 -5.49 -2.38 -21.29
N LEU A 643 -5.76 -2.17 -20.01
CA LEU A 643 -6.65 -2.97 -19.20
C LEU A 643 -8.11 -2.50 -19.27
N SER A 644 -8.40 -1.38 -19.95
CA SER A 644 -9.78 -0.92 -20.19
C SER A 644 -10.54 -1.83 -21.16
N GLN A 645 -9.83 -2.63 -21.95
CA GLN A 645 -10.40 -3.57 -22.93
C GLN A 645 -10.57 -4.96 -22.31
N ASN A 646 -11.49 -5.76 -22.85
CA ASN A 646 -11.63 -7.19 -22.54
C ASN A 646 -11.80 -7.99 -23.85
N PRO A 647 -10.83 -8.84 -24.28
CA PRO A 647 -9.53 -9.08 -23.63
C PRO A 647 -8.60 -7.85 -23.61
N TYR A 648 -7.62 -7.87 -22.73
CA TYR A 648 -6.63 -6.77 -22.62
C TYR A 648 -5.88 -6.58 -23.92
N ARG A 649 -5.58 -5.31 -24.25
CA ARG A 649 -4.89 -4.95 -25.47
C ARG A 649 -3.43 -4.59 -25.17
N ASP A 650 -2.50 -5.25 -25.87
CA ASP A 650 -1.09 -4.88 -25.81
C ASP A 650 -0.82 -3.51 -26.43
N MET A 651 -0.03 -2.73 -25.74
CA MET A 651 0.50 -1.44 -26.19
C MET A 651 1.98 -1.64 -26.50
N PRO A 652 2.39 -1.55 -27.78
CA PRO A 652 3.74 -1.88 -28.17
C PRO A 652 4.79 -0.93 -27.60
N ASP A 653 5.99 -1.45 -27.43
CA ASP A 653 7.20 -0.68 -27.25
C ASP A 653 7.68 -0.05 -28.57
N GLY A 654 8.67 0.85 -28.49
CA GLY A 654 9.34 1.43 -29.66
C GLY A 654 8.57 2.55 -30.37
N VAL A 655 7.40 2.97 -29.87
CA VAL A 655 6.55 3.99 -30.49
C VAL A 655 6.36 5.17 -29.57
N GLU A 656 6.48 6.40 -30.09
CA GLU A 656 6.11 7.62 -29.33
C GLU A 656 4.69 7.50 -28.78
N ARG A 657 4.52 7.85 -27.50
CA ARG A 657 3.21 7.85 -26.82
C ARG A 657 2.80 9.26 -26.45
N ARG A 658 1.57 9.62 -26.80
CA ARG A 658 0.98 10.93 -26.50
C ARG A 658 0.03 10.83 -25.34
N HIS A 659 0.29 11.60 -24.31
CA HIS A 659 -0.55 11.74 -23.12
C HIS A 659 -1.42 12.98 -23.28
N ALA A 660 -2.73 12.78 -23.46
CA ALA A 660 -3.72 13.84 -23.46
C ALA A 660 -4.30 13.98 -22.05
N ILE A 661 -4.04 15.10 -21.42
CA ILE A 661 -4.43 15.39 -20.03
C ILE A 661 -5.57 16.39 -20.03
N ASP A 662 -6.70 16.01 -19.44
CA ASP A 662 -7.81 16.92 -19.16
C ASP A 662 -7.50 17.73 -17.90
N LEU A 663 -7.25 19.02 -18.05
CA LEU A 663 -6.94 19.91 -16.92
C LEU A 663 -8.17 20.12 -16.02
N GLY A 664 -9.38 20.03 -16.55
CA GLY A 664 -10.62 20.11 -15.78
C GLY A 664 -10.77 18.93 -14.83
N ALA A 665 -10.42 17.70 -15.29
CA ALA A 665 -10.41 16.51 -14.46
C ALA A 665 -9.37 16.57 -13.32
N LEU A 666 -8.31 17.38 -13.47
CA LEU A 666 -7.34 17.68 -12.42
C LEU A 666 -7.77 18.81 -11.47
N GLY A 667 -8.94 19.42 -11.69
CA GLY A 667 -9.49 20.50 -10.86
C GLY A 667 -9.18 21.91 -11.34
N PHE A 668 -8.55 22.08 -12.52
CA PHE A 668 -8.25 23.41 -13.06
C PHE A 668 -9.44 23.97 -13.87
N SER A 669 -9.87 25.19 -13.54
CA SER A 669 -11.01 25.84 -14.20
C SER A 669 -10.61 26.92 -15.22
N GLY A 670 -9.32 27.24 -15.34
CA GLY A 670 -8.77 28.30 -16.18
C GLY A 670 -7.45 27.94 -16.84
N PRO A 671 -6.76 28.92 -17.45
CA PRO A 671 -5.45 28.70 -18.05
C PRO A 671 -4.41 28.25 -17.03
N VAL A 672 -3.59 27.30 -17.41
CA VAL A 672 -2.55 26.66 -16.59
C VAL A 672 -1.19 26.85 -17.25
N LEU A 673 -0.21 27.24 -16.46
CA LEU A 673 1.20 27.27 -16.86
C LEU A 673 1.84 25.93 -16.55
N ALA A 674 2.60 25.38 -17.50
CA ALA A 674 3.32 24.12 -17.33
C ALA A 674 4.84 24.33 -17.40
N PHE A 675 5.55 23.79 -16.41
CA PHE A 675 7.01 23.82 -16.33
C PHE A 675 7.52 22.40 -16.12
N GLU A 676 8.49 21.98 -16.93
CA GLU A 676 9.11 20.66 -16.90
C GLU A 676 10.37 20.68 -16.03
N PHE A 677 10.50 19.70 -15.13
CA PHE A 677 11.53 19.67 -14.09
C PHE A 677 12.92 19.27 -14.58
N TRP A 678 13.03 18.13 -15.29
CA TRP A 678 14.35 17.58 -15.64
C TRP A 678 15.09 18.39 -16.69
N GLY A 679 14.38 18.88 -17.69
CA GLY A 679 14.90 19.80 -18.71
C GLY A 679 14.86 21.27 -18.33
N GLU A 680 14.19 21.61 -17.21
CA GLU A 680 13.98 23.00 -16.74
C GLU A 680 13.36 23.88 -17.82
N GLU A 681 12.32 23.36 -18.46
CA GLU A 681 11.68 23.94 -19.65
C GLU A 681 10.30 24.53 -19.32
N PHE A 682 10.05 25.76 -19.73
CA PHE A 682 8.69 26.30 -19.76
C PHE A 682 7.96 25.82 -21.01
N LEU A 683 6.96 24.96 -20.83
CA LEU A 683 6.22 24.36 -21.95
C LEU A 683 5.14 25.28 -22.51
N GLY A 684 4.72 26.31 -21.78
CA GLY A 684 3.71 27.26 -22.23
C GLY A 684 2.49 27.34 -21.32
N GLU A 685 1.46 28.00 -21.87
CA GLU A 685 0.14 28.17 -21.26
C GLU A 685 -0.87 27.27 -21.98
N PHE A 686 -1.69 26.55 -21.21
CA PHE A 686 -2.66 25.58 -21.69
C PHE A 686 -4.05 25.88 -21.12
N ALA A 687 -5.09 25.67 -21.92
CA ALA A 687 -6.49 25.82 -21.51
C ALA A 687 -7.28 24.57 -21.88
N GLY A 688 -8.00 24.00 -20.91
CA GLY A 688 -8.81 22.80 -21.08
C GLY A 688 -8.02 21.50 -21.16
N GLY A 689 -6.93 21.42 -21.93
CA GLY A 689 -6.12 20.21 -22.09
C GLY A 689 -4.65 20.49 -22.38
N LEU A 690 -3.83 19.50 -22.10
CA LEU A 690 -2.38 19.47 -22.31
C LEU A 690 -2.02 18.15 -23.01
N GLU A 691 -1.27 18.21 -24.11
CA GLU A 691 -0.74 17.03 -24.79
C GLU A 691 0.78 16.98 -24.71
N ILE A 692 1.33 15.87 -24.22
CA ILE A 692 2.77 15.63 -24.11
C ILE A 692 3.14 14.32 -24.79
N ALA A 693 4.12 14.39 -25.68
CA ALA A 693 4.69 13.22 -26.33
C ALA A 693 5.91 12.72 -25.54
N LEU A 694 6.01 11.40 -25.36
CA LEU A 694 7.12 10.71 -24.72
C LEU A 694 7.69 9.64 -25.63
N MET A 695 9.00 9.55 -25.68
CA MET A 695 9.71 8.42 -26.25
C MET A 695 9.66 7.23 -25.30
N PRO A 696 9.81 5.98 -25.80
CA PRO A 696 9.87 4.79 -24.94
C PRO A 696 10.90 4.93 -23.81
N HIS A 697 10.60 4.33 -22.67
CA HIS A 697 11.45 4.25 -21.48
C HIS A 697 11.85 5.63 -20.93
N SER A 698 10.93 6.61 -21.00
CA SER A 698 11.20 7.98 -20.54
C SER A 698 10.10 8.52 -19.64
N ALA A 699 10.41 9.62 -18.99
CA ALA A 699 9.46 10.35 -18.15
C ALA A 699 9.61 11.86 -18.31
N ARG A 700 8.51 12.60 -18.07
CA ARG A 700 8.50 14.02 -17.79
C ARG A 700 7.78 14.32 -16.49
N VAL A 701 8.30 15.27 -15.73
CA VAL A 701 7.68 15.71 -14.47
C VAL A 701 7.34 17.18 -14.60
N LEU A 702 6.05 17.48 -14.58
CA LEU A 702 5.50 18.80 -14.85
C LEU A 702 4.96 19.44 -13.58
N ARG A 703 5.30 20.69 -13.30
CA ARG A 703 4.50 21.51 -12.42
C ARG A 703 3.42 22.21 -13.24
N LEU A 704 2.19 22.07 -12.78
CA LEU A 704 1.01 22.72 -13.31
C LEU A 704 0.54 23.79 -12.31
N ARG A 705 0.40 25.03 -12.76
CA ARG A 705 -0.04 26.13 -11.93
C ARG A 705 -1.10 26.97 -12.65
N PRO A 706 -2.23 27.32 -12.01
CA PRO A 706 -3.17 28.30 -12.58
C PRO A 706 -2.41 29.59 -12.92
N ARG A 707 -2.68 30.17 -14.10
CA ARG A 707 -2.02 31.38 -14.52
C ARG A 707 -2.39 32.55 -13.58
N PRO A 708 -1.43 33.08 -12.80
CA PRO A 708 -1.70 34.21 -11.94
C PRO A 708 -1.68 35.54 -12.72
N GLY A 709 -2.39 36.55 -12.22
CA GLY A 709 -2.35 37.90 -12.76
C GLY A 709 -1.12 38.73 -12.37
N HIS A 710 -0.20 38.14 -11.64
CA HIS A 710 1.02 38.76 -11.09
C HIS A 710 2.23 37.82 -11.24
N PRO A 711 3.47 38.33 -11.07
CA PRO A 711 4.64 37.45 -11.06
C PRO A 711 4.57 36.35 -10.01
N ALA A 712 5.02 35.15 -10.35
CA ALA A 712 4.92 33.97 -9.50
C ALA A 712 5.98 32.90 -9.85
N ILE A 713 6.38 32.06 -8.89
CA ILE A 713 7.30 30.96 -9.13
C ILE A 713 6.64 29.85 -9.93
N LEU A 714 7.23 29.45 -11.05
CA LEU A 714 6.80 28.30 -11.86
C LEU A 714 7.38 26.99 -11.34
N GLY A 715 8.67 27.03 -10.95
CA GLY A 715 9.37 25.84 -10.47
C GLY A 715 10.81 26.17 -10.09
N ASP A 716 11.48 25.18 -9.52
CA ASP A 716 12.90 25.21 -9.19
C ASP A 716 13.60 23.94 -9.71
N ASN A 717 14.92 23.97 -9.77
CA ASN A 717 15.72 22.82 -10.17
C ASN A 717 16.18 21.96 -8.99
N ARG A 718 15.84 22.34 -7.75
CA ARG A 718 16.40 21.70 -6.56
C ARG A 718 15.65 20.44 -6.16
N HIS A 719 14.32 20.41 -6.33
CA HIS A 719 13.50 19.27 -5.91
C HIS A 719 12.40 18.98 -6.91
N ILE A 720 12.16 17.68 -7.15
CA ILE A 720 11.21 17.17 -8.16
C ILE A 720 9.77 17.67 -7.96
N LEU A 721 9.35 18.00 -6.75
CA LEU A 721 8.04 18.60 -6.50
C LEU A 721 7.96 20.11 -6.79
N MET A 722 9.09 20.76 -7.09
CA MET A 722 9.17 22.16 -7.50
C MET A 722 8.40 23.12 -6.57
N GLY A 723 8.59 22.94 -5.26
CA GLY A 723 7.89 23.73 -4.23
C GLY A 723 8.02 23.11 -2.84
N PRO A 724 7.23 22.09 -2.50
CA PRO A 724 7.29 21.47 -1.17
C PRO A 724 8.70 21.01 -0.80
N GLY A 725 9.19 21.44 0.37
CA GLY A 725 10.53 21.14 0.86
C GLY A 725 11.64 22.10 0.40
N THR A 726 11.38 22.94 -0.61
CA THR A 726 12.38 23.91 -1.14
C THR A 726 11.86 25.34 -1.24
N LEU A 727 10.56 25.54 -1.34
CA LEU A 727 9.90 26.84 -1.44
C LEU A 727 8.72 26.92 -0.47
N GLU A 728 8.60 28.05 0.25
CA GLU A 728 7.45 28.34 1.12
C GLU A 728 7.18 29.85 1.17
N ASP A 729 6.00 30.23 1.68
CA ASP A 729 5.59 31.64 1.92
C ASP A 729 5.67 32.54 0.67
N GLU A 730 5.32 32.01 -0.53
CA GLU A 730 5.26 32.80 -1.73
C GLU A 730 4.18 33.89 -1.64
N THR A 731 4.57 35.15 -1.83
CA THR A 731 3.68 36.31 -1.77
C THR A 731 3.99 37.33 -2.86
N TRP A 732 2.95 38.01 -3.35
CA TRP A 732 3.08 39.17 -4.22
C TRP A 732 2.61 40.43 -3.50
N ASP A 733 3.50 41.42 -3.38
CA ASP A 733 3.16 42.76 -2.88
C ASP A 733 2.94 43.70 -4.08
N ALA A 734 1.67 44.03 -4.34
CA ALA A 734 1.28 44.89 -5.44
C ALA A 734 1.73 46.34 -5.22
N SER A 735 1.91 46.81 -3.98
CA SER A 735 2.31 48.19 -3.66
C SER A 735 3.79 48.42 -3.95
N SER A 736 4.66 47.49 -3.58
CA SER A 736 6.08 47.52 -3.86
C SER A 736 6.45 46.81 -5.18
N ARG A 737 5.47 46.19 -5.87
CA ARG A 737 5.66 45.37 -7.08
C ARG A 737 6.79 44.33 -6.87
N THR A 738 6.71 43.59 -5.77
CA THR A 738 7.74 42.65 -5.38
C THR A 738 7.18 41.25 -5.11
N LEU A 739 7.73 40.25 -5.79
CA LEU A 739 7.53 38.84 -5.47
C LEU A 739 8.52 38.46 -4.35
N ARG A 740 7.99 37.81 -3.30
CA ARG A 740 8.79 37.28 -2.19
C ARG A 740 8.51 35.78 -2.04
N VAL A 741 9.54 35.01 -1.71
CA VAL A 741 9.44 33.59 -1.41
C VAL A 741 10.57 33.18 -0.49
N ARG A 742 10.35 32.29 0.47
CA ARG A 742 11.43 31.66 1.21
C ARG A 742 11.96 30.47 0.42
N VAL A 743 13.27 30.42 0.22
CA VAL A 743 13.95 29.36 -0.54
C VAL A 743 14.88 28.59 0.39
N HIS A 744 14.78 27.28 0.39
CA HIS A 744 15.76 26.43 1.06
C HIS A 744 16.97 26.28 0.15
N THR A 745 18.05 26.96 0.47
CA THR A 745 19.31 26.83 -0.25
C THR A 745 20.05 25.56 0.16
N THR A 746 20.93 25.09 -0.69
CA THR A 746 21.93 24.05 -0.40
C THR A 746 23.30 24.61 -0.74
N ARG A 747 24.28 24.43 0.14
CA ARG A 747 25.64 24.93 -0.05
C ARG A 747 26.23 24.45 -1.36
N ASP A 748 26.91 25.37 -2.08
CA ASP A 748 27.59 25.12 -3.36
C ASP A 748 26.68 24.59 -4.49
N PHE A 749 25.35 24.56 -4.27
CA PHE A 749 24.40 24.21 -5.32
C PHE A 749 23.96 25.43 -6.11
N GLU A 750 23.94 25.31 -7.45
CA GLU A 750 23.39 26.37 -8.31
C GLU A 750 21.85 26.24 -8.36
N HIS A 751 21.19 27.14 -7.63
CA HIS A 751 19.74 27.25 -7.64
C HIS A 751 19.27 28.03 -8.86
N ARG A 752 18.21 27.52 -9.50
CA ARG A 752 17.55 28.13 -10.64
C ARG A 752 16.06 28.18 -10.40
N LEU A 753 15.51 29.38 -10.18
CA LEU A 753 14.07 29.61 -10.00
C LEU A 753 13.48 30.12 -11.31
N ALA A 754 12.53 29.42 -11.89
CA ALA A 754 11.74 29.91 -13.02
C ALA A 754 10.57 30.75 -12.49
N VAL A 755 10.45 31.96 -12.97
CA VAL A 755 9.46 32.95 -12.52
C VAL A 755 8.58 33.35 -13.70
N TRP A 756 7.28 33.17 -13.56
CA TRP A 756 6.29 33.76 -14.47
C TRP A 756 6.27 35.26 -14.34
N VAL A 757 6.31 35.94 -15.47
CA VAL A 757 6.25 37.39 -15.59
C VAL A 757 5.09 37.78 -16.50
N PRO A 758 3.98 38.29 -15.98
CA PRO A 758 2.85 38.70 -16.81
C PRO A 758 3.26 39.73 -17.87
N PRO A 759 2.55 39.78 -19.03
CA PRO A 759 2.79 40.80 -20.04
C PRO A 759 2.77 42.20 -19.42
N GLY A 760 3.80 43.02 -19.74
CA GLY A 760 3.95 44.38 -19.24
C GLY A 760 4.68 44.54 -17.92
N ALA A 761 4.97 43.46 -17.18
CA ALA A 761 5.82 43.50 -16.01
C ALA A 761 7.29 43.30 -16.43
N VAL A 762 8.16 44.16 -15.97
CA VAL A 762 9.61 44.12 -16.30
C VAL A 762 10.39 43.81 -15.02
N PRO A 763 11.10 42.67 -14.94
CA PRO A 763 11.90 42.33 -13.78
C PRO A 763 13.08 43.30 -13.68
N ARG A 764 13.33 43.83 -12.47
CA ARG A 764 14.31 44.87 -12.21
C ARG A 764 15.53 44.38 -11.45
N ALA A 765 15.28 43.80 -10.28
CA ALA A 765 16.36 43.32 -9.41
C ALA A 765 15.90 42.14 -8.58
N ALA A 766 16.78 41.14 -8.45
CA ALA A 766 16.60 40.02 -7.53
C ALA A 766 17.56 40.17 -6.33
N ALA A 767 17.12 39.76 -5.15
CA ALA A 767 17.93 39.70 -3.95
C ALA A 767 17.66 38.40 -3.20
N LEU A 768 18.69 37.84 -2.57
CA LEU A 768 18.60 36.69 -1.67
C LEU A 768 19.35 37.07 -0.38
N ALA A 769 18.67 36.99 0.75
CA ALA A 769 19.24 37.41 2.03
C ALA A 769 20.49 36.56 2.38
N GLY A 770 21.58 37.22 2.72
CA GLY A 770 22.86 36.57 3.06
C GLY A 770 23.68 36.03 1.88
N HIS A 771 23.24 36.24 0.64
CA HIS A 771 23.90 35.73 -0.57
C HIS A 771 24.25 36.86 -1.55
N PHE A 772 25.06 36.51 -2.56
CA PHE A 772 25.24 37.40 -3.71
C PHE A 772 23.92 37.57 -4.47
N ALA A 773 23.71 38.73 -5.05
CA ALA A 773 22.51 39.04 -5.81
C ALA A 773 22.32 38.01 -6.96
N PRO A 774 21.13 37.38 -7.06
CA PRO A 774 20.84 36.49 -8.16
C PRO A 774 20.93 37.14 -9.52
N THR A 775 21.49 36.44 -10.51
CA THR A 775 21.46 36.86 -11.91
C THR A 775 20.13 36.51 -12.56
N LEU A 776 19.65 37.38 -13.45
CA LEU A 776 18.40 37.19 -14.17
C LEU A 776 18.68 36.85 -15.64
N GLU A 777 18.08 35.78 -16.12
CA GLU A 777 18.15 35.30 -17.50
C GLU A 777 16.72 35.16 -18.05
N ARG A 778 16.47 35.64 -19.26
CA ARG A 778 15.15 35.47 -19.90
C ARG A 778 15.07 34.11 -20.58
N LEU A 779 14.17 33.23 -20.16
CA LEU A 779 13.92 31.93 -20.80
C LEU A 779 12.88 32.02 -21.89
N ALA A 780 11.85 32.85 -21.71
CA ALA A 780 10.78 33.10 -22.67
C ALA A 780 10.29 34.54 -22.54
N GLU A 781 9.38 34.96 -23.38
CA GLU A 781 8.82 36.33 -23.30
C GLU A 781 8.22 36.61 -21.90
N THR A 782 7.59 35.59 -21.32
CA THR A 782 6.88 35.67 -20.03
C THR A 782 7.57 34.88 -18.91
N VAL A 783 8.81 34.42 -19.09
CA VAL A 783 9.52 33.65 -18.07
C VAL A 783 10.94 34.13 -17.90
N VAL A 784 11.30 34.40 -16.64
CA VAL A 784 12.64 34.77 -16.23
C VAL A 784 13.19 33.72 -15.28
N ARG A 785 14.46 33.36 -15.42
CA ARG A 785 15.21 32.50 -14.51
C ARG A 785 16.07 33.34 -13.58
N ALA A 786 15.93 33.21 -12.29
CA ALA A 786 16.87 33.74 -11.30
C ALA A 786 17.85 32.63 -10.93
N ARG A 787 19.18 32.95 -11.05
CA ARG A 787 20.27 31.99 -10.76
C ARG A 787 21.13 32.52 -9.63
N PHE A 788 21.46 31.62 -8.69
CA PHE A 788 22.38 31.93 -7.57
C PHE A 788 23.00 30.65 -7.03
N ILE A 789 24.15 30.79 -6.35
CA ILE A 789 24.81 29.67 -5.67
C ILE A 789 24.54 29.80 -4.18
N GLY A 790 24.12 28.73 -3.53
CA GLY A 790 23.91 28.67 -2.09
C GLY A 790 25.23 28.85 -1.35
N ALA A 791 25.32 29.86 -0.48
CA ALA A 791 26.48 30.08 0.37
C ALA A 791 26.51 29.14 1.57
N ASP A 792 25.32 28.73 2.01
CA ASP A 792 25.06 27.76 3.09
C ASP A 792 23.79 26.97 2.81
N THR A 793 23.48 26.00 3.68
CA THR A 793 22.25 25.20 3.62
C THR A 793 21.26 25.73 4.66
N GLY A 794 20.08 26.18 4.20
CA GLY A 794 19.05 26.75 5.07
C GLY A 794 17.99 27.56 4.35
N TRP A 795 17.05 28.10 5.13
CA TRP A 795 15.96 28.92 4.61
C TRP A 795 16.36 30.40 4.50
N HIS A 796 16.18 30.97 3.31
CA HIS A 796 16.53 32.39 3.02
C HIS A 796 15.42 33.11 2.27
N ASP A 797 15.26 34.40 2.54
CA ASP A 797 14.27 35.23 1.86
C ASP A 797 14.79 35.65 0.48
N PHE A 798 14.11 35.22 -0.56
CA PHE A 798 14.30 35.66 -1.94
C PHE A 798 13.27 36.74 -2.28
N SER A 799 13.68 37.76 -3.02
CA SER A 799 12.77 38.75 -3.58
C SER A 799 13.13 39.12 -5.00
N LEU A 800 12.14 39.41 -5.83
CA LEU A 800 12.27 39.90 -7.19
C LEU A 800 11.33 41.08 -7.37
N SER A 801 11.93 42.28 -7.66
CA SER A 801 11.18 43.52 -7.89
C SER A 801 10.93 43.76 -9.38
N PHE A 802 9.86 44.49 -9.69
CA PHE A 802 9.38 44.78 -11.05
C PHE A 802 9.12 46.27 -11.24
N GLU A 803 9.23 46.72 -12.50
CA GLU A 803 8.82 48.07 -12.91
C GLU A 803 7.33 48.19 -13.12
#